data_4620b020e49b137c92633c18abde3a2c
#
_entry.id   4620b020e49b137c92633c18abde3a2c
#
_cell.length_a   1.000
_cell.length_b   1.000
_cell.length_c   1.000
_cell.angle_alpha   90.00
_cell.angle_beta   90.00
_cell.angle_gamma   90.00
#
_symmetry.space_group_name_H-M   'P 1'
#
loop_
_entity.id
_entity.type
_entity.pdbx_description
1 polymer ?
#
loop_
_entity_poly.entity_id
_entity_poly.type
_entity_poly.pdbx_seq_one_letter_code
_entity_poly.pdbx_strand_id
1 'polypeptide(L)'
;QRLLYHQVPADNSPHKRTLRAPPFFLNQLDSGPRPEFFPKGSEAERRISFFAQSLMTSIPEPLPVDAMPTFSVLTPHYGEKILLSLREIIREEDQNTRVTLLEYLKQLHPVEWDNFVKDTKILAEESGNFAGDAPFGFEDEKSNLKGGKTDDLPFYCIGFKSAAPEYTLRTRIWSSLRAQTLYRTVSGFMNYNKAIKLLYRVENPEIVQLFGGNTERLEQELERMSHRKFKFVISMQRYSRFNKEEIENTEFLLRAYPDLLIAYLDEEPSPKEGGESRWYSALVDGYCEMLPTGRRRPKFRIELPGNPILGDGKSDNQNHAVIFHRGEFLQLIDANQDNYLEECLKIRNVLAEFETIDMPAENPYGPAYNVFSKAPVAIVGSKEYIFSENIGILGDVAAGKEQTFGTMAARGMAQIGGKFHYGHPDFLNSVYMTTRGGVSKAQKGLHLNEDIYAGMMVFQRGGRIKHSEYYQCGKGRDLGFGTILNFITKLGNGMGEQILSREYYYFGTQLPVDRFLTFYYGHPGFHINNIMVILAVHLFMFALMFIGSLYSTLEVCPDTQGIPFVLGQGECYYLNPIVYWVQRTVISILLVFMIAFLPLFLQELSERGAVFALVRLMKQFVSMSPLFEIFTTQIYSHSLIPNLTFGGARYIATGRGFATTRLSFALLYSRFAGPSIYSGLQYLLMLFYATLTVWMPHLIYFWVSLVALCVAPFLFNPHQFSFSDFIIDYREFLRWMGRGNSRSHANSWIGYCRLSRTRITGYK
;
A
#
# COMPACT_ATOMS: atom_id res chain seq x y z
N GLN A 1 5.12 15.33 27.42
CA GLN A 1 6.07 15.15 28.53
C GLN A 1 5.41 15.33 29.92
N ARG A 2 4.61 16.38 30.19
CA ARG A 2 3.93 16.53 31.49
C ARG A 2 2.92 15.42 31.79
N LEU A 3 2.18 14.93 30.79
CA LEU A 3 1.24 13.81 30.94
C LEU A 3 1.93 12.47 31.24
N LEU A 4 3.13 12.26 30.71
CA LEU A 4 3.94 11.06 30.97
C LEU A 4 4.52 11.05 32.39
N TYR A 5 4.91 12.20 32.92
CA TYR A 5 5.51 12.32 34.27
C TYR A 5 4.50 12.10 35.40
N HIS A 6 3.23 12.41 35.21
CA HIS A 6 2.22 12.25 36.27
C HIS A 6 1.69 10.80 36.45
N GLN A 7 2.06 9.88 35.55
CA GLN A 7 1.56 8.49 35.61
C GLN A 7 2.63 7.44 35.96
N VAL A 8 3.87 7.84 36.18
CA VAL A 8 4.89 6.91 36.66
C VAL A 8 4.86 6.92 38.19
N PRO A 9 4.39 5.87 38.87
CA PRO A 9 4.53 5.77 40.33
C PRO A 9 6.01 5.77 40.67
N ALA A 10 6.40 6.59 41.66
CA ALA A 10 7.75 6.69 42.17
C ALA A 10 8.26 5.42 42.88
N ASP A 11 7.65 4.27 42.64
CA ASP A 11 7.95 3.02 43.32
C ASP A 11 8.75 2.10 42.39
N ASN A 12 10.06 2.06 42.62
CA ASN A 12 11.06 1.29 41.89
C ASN A 12 11.03 -0.23 42.20
N SER A 13 9.92 -0.79 42.67
CA SER A 13 9.86 -2.22 42.92
C SER A 13 9.72 -3.03 41.61
N PRO A 14 10.57 -4.05 41.37
CA PRO A 14 10.60 -4.79 40.11
C PRO A 14 9.33 -5.61 39.83
N HIS A 15 8.44 -5.77 40.79
CA HIS A 15 7.23 -6.59 40.67
C HIS A 15 5.96 -5.87 40.16
N LYS A 16 5.99 -4.53 39.96
CA LYS A 16 4.83 -3.78 39.46
C LYS A 16 4.90 -3.35 37.99
N ARG A 17 5.80 -3.94 37.20
CA ARG A 17 5.92 -3.62 35.76
C ARG A 17 4.80 -4.13 34.86
N THR A 18 3.74 -4.75 35.40
CA THR A 18 2.73 -5.46 34.61
C THR A 18 1.39 -4.78 34.44
N LEU A 19 1.18 -3.60 34.99
CA LEU A 19 -0.03 -2.83 34.67
C LEU A 19 0.29 -1.80 33.59
N ARG A 20 0.41 -2.28 32.35
CA ARG A 20 0.31 -1.42 31.17
C ARG A 20 -1.10 -0.85 31.13
N ALA A 21 -1.22 0.48 31.27
CA ALA A 21 -2.48 1.12 30.95
C ALA A 21 -2.75 0.82 29.45
N PRO A 22 -3.89 0.20 29.10
CA PRO A 22 -4.20 -0.04 27.70
C PRO A 22 -4.24 1.30 26.96
N PRO A 23 -3.92 1.34 25.65
CA PRO A 23 -3.94 2.55 24.83
C PRO A 23 -5.24 3.35 24.94
N PHE A 24 -6.32 2.67 25.30
CA PHE A 24 -7.64 3.23 25.58
C PHE A 24 -7.64 4.34 26.65
N PHE A 25 -6.82 4.19 27.71
CA PHE A 25 -6.76 5.20 28.79
C PHE A 25 -5.96 6.44 28.38
N LEU A 26 -4.99 6.32 27.48
CA LEU A 26 -4.24 7.47 26.97
C LEU A 26 -5.13 8.41 26.15
N ASN A 27 -6.08 7.87 25.40
CA ASN A 27 -7.01 8.67 24.61
C ASN A 27 -8.14 9.32 25.46
N GLN A 28 -8.46 8.78 26.64
CA GLN A 28 -9.40 9.42 27.57
C GLN A 28 -8.80 10.62 28.31
N LEU A 29 -7.47 10.69 28.41
CA LEU A 29 -6.76 11.84 28.99
C LEU A 29 -6.68 13.04 28.04
N ASP A 30 -7.03 12.84 26.75
CA ASP A 30 -7.02 13.89 25.73
C ASP A 30 -8.26 14.81 25.78
N SER A 31 -9.13 14.66 26.79
CA SER A 31 -10.29 15.53 27.00
C SER A 31 -9.97 16.83 27.75
N GLY A 32 -8.70 17.06 28.09
CA GLY A 32 -8.24 18.33 28.65
C GLY A 32 -8.03 19.41 27.58
N PRO A 33 -7.96 20.71 27.97
CA PRO A 33 -7.64 21.78 27.04
C PRO A 33 -6.30 21.49 26.39
N ARG A 34 -6.27 21.37 25.04
CA ARG A 34 -5.05 21.12 24.26
C ARG A 34 -4.05 22.25 24.50
N PRO A 35 -2.78 21.95 24.75
CA PRO A 35 -1.78 22.99 24.90
C PRO A 35 -1.72 23.85 23.63
N GLU A 36 -1.55 25.15 23.80
CA GLU A 36 -1.51 26.14 22.71
C GLU A 36 -0.43 25.84 21.64
N PHE A 37 0.56 25.03 21.98
CA PHE A 37 1.68 24.64 21.11
C PHE A 37 1.50 23.27 20.39
N PHE A 38 0.33 22.69 20.43
CA PHE A 38 0.10 21.43 19.71
C PHE A 38 0.03 21.72 18.20
N PRO A 39 0.77 20.97 17.36
CA PRO A 39 0.77 21.23 15.92
C PRO A 39 -0.63 21.08 15.34
N LYS A 40 -1.05 22.10 14.61
CA LYS A 40 -2.32 22.08 13.89
C LYS A 40 -2.14 21.25 12.62
N GLY A 41 -2.53 20.01 12.64
CA GLY A 41 -2.46 19.13 11.47
C GLY A 41 -2.59 17.68 11.88
N SER A 42 -3.50 16.97 11.27
CA SER A 42 -3.80 15.57 11.60
C SER A 42 -2.57 14.63 11.48
N GLU A 43 -1.69 14.90 10.53
CA GLU A 43 -0.48 14.09 10.31
C GLU A 43 0.57 14.32 11.41
N ALA A 44 0.84 15.57 11.77
CA ALA A 44 1.79 15.89 12.83
C ALA A 44 1.30 15.38 14.20
N GLU A 45 0.02 15.54 14.48
CA GLU A 45 -0.63 15.03 15.71
C GLU A 45 -0.51 13.50 15.78
N ARG A 46 -0.80 12.80 14.67
CA ARG A 46 -0.66 11.36 14.60
C ARG A 46 0.78 10.89 14.83
N ARG A 47 1.76 11.53 14.21
CA ARG A 47 3.18 11.19 14.36
C ARG A 47 3.65 11.36 15.79
N ILE A 48 3.31 12.47 16.44
CA ILE A 48 3.64 12.74 17.85
C ILE A 48 2.98 11.70 18.76
N SER A 49 1.70 11.41 18.52
CA SER A 49 0.95 10.42 19.29
C SER A 49 1.56 9.03 19.18
N PHE A 50 1.88 8.57 17.96
CA PHE A 50 2.53 7.29 17.76
C PHE A 50 3.92 7.23 18.40
N PHE A 51 4.73 8.28 18.26
CA PHE A 51 6.05 8.34 18.90
C PHE A 51 5.93 8.22 20.42
N ALA A 52 5.01 8.96 21.03
CA ALA A 52 4.76 8.88 22.46
C ALA A 52 4.30 7.48 22.90
N GLN A 53 3.38 6.86 22.15
CA GLN A 53 2.93 5.50 22.42
C GLN A 53 4.05 4.47 22.26
N SER A 54 4.89 4.64 21.26
CA SER A 54 6.01 3.71 21.00
C SER A 54 7.00 3.63 22.16
N LEU A 55 7.18 4.74 22.90
CA LEU A 55 8.03 4.77 24.08
C LEU A 55 7.47 3.98 25.28
N MET A 56 6.18 3.64 25.23
CA MET A 56 5.51 2.84 26.26
C MET A 56 5.57 1.33 25.98
N THR A 57 6.05 0.94 24.81
CA THR A 57 6.21 -0.47 24.44
C THR A 57 7.55 -1.02 24.92
N SER A 58 7.65 -2.35 25.01
CA SER A 58 8.92 -2.99 25.27
C SER A 58 9.83 -2.85 24.04
N ILE A 59 10.93 -2.16 24.20
CA ILE A 59 11.92 -1.90 23.16
C ILE A 59 13.24 -2.57 23.57
N PRO A 60 13.92 -3.31 22.67
CA PRO A 60 15.23 -3.87 22.97
C PRO A 60 16.24 -2.77 23.33
N GLU A 61 17.15 -3.08 24.21
CA GLU A 61 18.24 -2.18 24.57
C GLU A 61 19.18 -2.01 23.36
N PRO A 62 19.41 -0.78 22.88
CA PRO A 62 20.20 -0.55 21.69
C PRO A 62 21.69 -0.51 22.00
N LEU A 63 22.50 -0.98 21.07
CA LEU A 63 23.94 -0.72 21.09
C LEU A 63 24.24 0.77 20.87
N PRO A 64 25.35 1.30 21.43
CA PRO A 64 25.85 2.64 21.07
C PRO A 64 26.03 2.77 19.55
N VAL A 65 26.00 4.00 19.02
CA VAL A 65 26.16 4.23 17.57
C VAL A 65 27.47 3.65 17.04
N ASP A 66 28.56 3.75 17.80
CA ASP A 66 29.84 3.17 17.40
C ASP A 66 29.81 1.66 17.23
N ALA A 67 29.07 0.96 18.08
CA ALA A 67 28.98 -0.49 18.10
C ALA A 67 27.79 -1.01 17.29
N MET A 68 26.81 -0.15 16.90
CA MET A 68 25.67 -0.60 16.13
C MET A 68 26.09 -1.21 14.80
N PRO A 69 25.41 -2.27 14.34
CA PRO A 69 25.68 -2.88 13.05
C PRO A 69 25.38 -1.91 11.90
N THR A 70 26.05 -2.16 10.77
CA THR A 70 25.84 -1.39 9.54
C THR A 70 24.60 -1.86 8.82
N PHE A 71 23.88 -0.94 8.19
CA PHE A 71 22.71 -1.28 7.42
C PHE A 71 22.58 -0.43 6.15
N SER A 72 21.80 -0.93 5.20
CA SER A 72 21.44 -0.21 3.99
C SER A 72 19.93 -0.22 3.78
N VAL A 73 19.43 0.80 3.08
CA VAL A 73 18.08 0.83 2.53
C VAL A 73 18.17 0.54 1.04
N LEU A 74 17.30 -0.31 0.53
CA LEU A 74 17.20 -0.64 -0.90
C LEU A 74 15.80 -0.39 -1.41
N THR A 75 15.69 0.48 -2.42
CA THR A 75 14.43 0.84 -3.08
C THR A 75 14.48 0.45 -4.55
N PRO A 76 13.55 -0.37 -5.05
CA PRO A 76 13.42 -0.61 -6.47
C PRO A 76 12.67 0.56 -7.12
N HIS A 77 13.21 1.10 -8.20
CA HIS A 77 12.55 2.07 -9.05
C HIS A 77 12.33 1.48 -10.44
N TYR A 78 11.09 1.54 -10.92
CA TYR A 78 10.74 0.95 -12.22
C TYR A 78 10.15 1.96 -13.21
N GLY A 79 9.14 2.70 -12.82
CA GLY A 79 8.46 3.68 -13.67
C GLY A 79 7.82 4.81 -12.86
N GLU A 80 8.14 4.90 -11.57
CA GLU A 80 7.66 5.94 -10.70
C GLU A 80 8.26 7.29 -11.08
N LYS A 81 7.49 8.36 -10.88
CA LYS A 81 8.01 9.72 -11.06
C LYS A 81 9.10 10.00 -10.01
N ILE A 82 10.25 10.45 -10.48
CA ILE A 82 11.36 10.83 -9.61
C ILE A 82 11.04 12.17 -8.94
N LEU A 83 10.67 13.16 -9.73
CA LEU A 83 10.26 14.49 -9.32
C LEU A 83 9.16 14.98 -10.27
N LEU A 84 8.17 15.70 -9.75
CA LEU A 84 7.14 16.29 -10.58
C LEU A 84 7.69 17.45 -11.41
N SER A 85 7.30 17.53 -12.67
CA SER A 85 7.62 18.67 -13.53
C SER A 85 6.65 19.82 -13.28
N LEU A 86 7.07 21.05 -13.57
CA LEU A 86 6.21 22.21 -13.44
C LEU A 86 4.98 22.11 -14.34
N ARG A 87 5.13 21.50 -15.52
CA ARG A 87 4.03 21.26 -16.44
C ARG A 87 2.96 20.35 -15.82
N GLU A 88 3.35 19.25 -15.18
CA GLU A 88 2.42 18.35 -14.49
C GLU A 88 1.69 19.04 -13.34
N ILE A 89 2.40 19.88 -12.60
CA ILE A 89 1.85 20.56 -11.43
C ILE A 89 0.80 21.61 -11.79
N ILE A 90 1.04 22.39 -12.87
CA ILE A 90 0.28 23.61 -13.14
C ILE A 90 -0.59 23.49 -14.39
N ARG A 91 -0.16 22.73 -15.41
CA ARG A 91 -0.82 22.69 -16.72
C ARG A 91 -1.61 21.42 -16.98
N GLU A 92 -1.29 20.33 -16.32
CA GLU A 92 -2.08 19.13 -16.44
C GLU A 92 -3.32 19.28 -15.55
N GLU A 93 -4.41 19.65 -16.18
CA GLU A 93 -5.73 19.64 -15.57
C GLU A 93 -6.32 18.24 -15.72
N ASP A 94 -6.98 17.76 -14.68
CA ASP A 94 -7.84 16.60 -14.82
C ASP A 94 -8.96 16.94 -15.81
N GLN A 95 -9.08 16.15 -16.86
CA GLN A 95 -10.03 16.37 -17.96
C GLN A 95 -11.49 16.52 -17.50
N ASN A 96 -11.81 16.03 -16.34
CA ASN A 96 -13.17 16.03 -15.81
C ASN A 96 -13.44 17.15 -14.81
N THR A 97 -12.49 17.42 -13.91
CA THR A 97 -12.67 18.40 -12.83
C THR A 97 -12.10 19.77 -13.15
N ARG A 98 -11.24 19.85 -14.16
CA ARG A 98 -10.44 21.06 -14.48
C ARG A 98 -9.62 21.59 -13.30
N VAL A 99 -9.33 20.74 -12.33
CA VAL A 99 -8.48 21.05 -11.19
C VAL A 99 -7.05 20.67 -11.51
N THR A 100 -6.12 21.58 -11.30
CA THR A 100 -4.69 21.30 -11.48
C THR A 100 -4.17 20.43 -10.31
N LEU A 101 -3.05 19.75 -10.53
CA LEU A 101 -2.42 18.98 -9.45
C LEU A 101 -2.06 19.88 -8.26
N LEU A 102 -1.63 21.10 -8.50
CA LEU A 102 -1.28 22.04 -7.44
C LEU A 102 -2.50 22.41 -6.59
N GLU A 103 -3.63 22.75 -7.22
CA GLU A 103 -4.88 23.06 -6.51
C GLU A 103 -5.36 21.87 -5.68
N TYR A 104 -5.27 20.67 -6.22
CA TYR A 104 -5.59 19.45 -5.51
C TYR A 104 -4.71 19.25 -4.26
N LEU A 105 -3.37 19.39 -4.40
CA LEU A 105 -2.46 19.25 -3.26
C LEU A 105 -2.64 20.36 -2.22
N LYS A 106 -3.00 21.58 -2.62
CA LYS A 106 -3.33 22.68 -1.71
C LYS A 106 -4.57 22.38 -0.88
N GLN A 107 -5.60 21.82 -1.50
CA GLN A 107 -6.82 21.43 -0.80
C GLN A 107 -6.59 20.31 0.22
N LEU A 108 -5.69 19.40 -0.09
CA LEU A 108 -5.33 18.30 0.81
C LEU A 108 -4.41 18.74 1.97
N HIS A 109 -3.54 19.73 1.72
CA HIS A 109 -2.50 20.17 2.64
C HIS A 109 -2.52 21.69 2.85
N PRO A 110 -3.62 22.28 3.32
CA PRO A 110 -3.76 23.75 3.41
C PRO A 110 -2.74 24.38 4.37
N VAL A 111 -2.53 23.78 5.53
CA VAL A 111 -1.59 24.30 6.53
C VAL A 111 -0.14 24.29 6.04
N GLU A 112 0.26 23.19 5.40
CA GLU A 112 1.58 23.03 4.82
C GLU A 112 1.80 23.99 3.65
N TRP A 113 0.76 24.29 2.87
CA TRP A 113 0.81 25.27 1.82
C TRP A 113 1.01 26.69 2.38
N ASP A 114 0.25 27.09 3.38
CA ASP A 114 0.39 28.38 4.02
C ASP A 114 1.78 28.58 4.63
N ASN A 115 2.35 27.54 5.23
CA ASN A 115 3.70 27.56 5.75
C ASN A 115 4.73 27.69 4.62
N PHE A 116 4.57 26.94 3.54
CA PHE A 116 5.45 27.01 2.37
C PHE A 116 5.46 28.44 1.76
N VAL A 117 4.30 29.07 1.67
CA VAL A 117 4.19 30.45 1.17
C VAL A 117 4.90 31.43 2.11
N LYS A 118 4.71 31.31 3.43
CA LYS A 118 5.39 32.15 4.43
C LYS A 118 6.91 31.98 4.37
N ASP A 119 7.40 30.76 4.36
CA ASP A 119 8.83 30.46 4.28
C ASP A 119 9.44 30.98 2.99
N THR A 120 8.72 30.90 1.88
CA THR A 120 9.19 31.40 0.60
C THR A 120 9.26 32.94 0.59
N LYS A 121 8.32 33.61 1.27
CA LYS A 121 8.36 35.09 1.44
C LYS A 121 9.57 35.51 2.25
N ILE A 122 9.81 34.89 3.41
CA ILE A 122 10.94 35.19 4.27
C ILE A 122 12.26 35.03 3.52
N LEU A 123 12.43 33.93 2.82
CA LEU A 123 13.64 33.69 2.01
C LEU A 123 13.83 34.68 0.88
N ALA A 124 12.74 35.13 0.27
CA ALA A 124 12.79 36.15 -0.77
C ALA A 124 13.22 37.50 -0.20
N GLU A 125 12.73 37.87 0.99
CA GLU A 125 13.12 39.08 1.72
C GLU A 125 14.59 39.01 2.15
N GLU A 126 15.03 37.91 2.71
CA GLU A 126 16.42 37.70 3.17
C GLU A 126 17.43 37.69 2.02
N SER A 127 17.05 37.17 0.84
CA SER A 127 17.96 37.09 -0.32
C SER A 127 18.24 38.44 -0.99
N GLY A 128 17.64 39.53 -0.50
CA GLY A 128 17.84 40.88 -1.04
C GLY A 128 17.30 41.09 -2.48
N ASN A 129 16.63 40.09 -3.03
CA ASN A 129 15.99 40.17 -4.36
C ASN A 129 14.80 41.13 -4.39
N PHE A 130 14.46 41.73 -3.24
CA PHE A 130 13.44 42.76 -3.08
C PHE A 130 14.01 44.18 -2.91
N ALA A 131 15.34 44.36 -2.84
CA ALA A 131 15.96 45.66 -2.65
C ALA A 131 16.12 46.36 -4.00
N GLY A 132 15.11 47.11 -4.41
CA GLY A 132 15.19 48.09 -5.47
C GLY A 132 15.20 47.49 -6.90
N ASP A 133 14.27 47.88 -7.70
CA ASP A 133 14.09 47.48 -9.12
C ASP A 133 13.61 46.04 -9.39
N ALA A 134 12.97 45.41 -8.44
CA ALA A 134 12.18 44.22 -8.76
C ALA A 134 10.95 44.65 -9.61
N PRO A 135 10.73 44.06 -10.77
CA PRO A 135 9.52 44.35 -11.58
C PRO A 135 8.24 43.84 -10.90
N PHE A 136 8.26 43.63 -9.61
CA PHE A 136 7.20 43.09 -8.79
C PHE A 136 6.96 44.00 -7.57
N GLY A 137 6.40 45.18 -7.84
CA GLY A 137 5.84 46.02 -6.82
C GLY A 137 4.66 45.35 -6.16
N PHE A 138 4.80 45.02 -4.90
CA PHE A 138 3.72 44.51 -4.05
C PHE A 138 2.58 45.53 -3.88
N GLU A 139 2.79 46.78 -4.24
CA GLU A 139 1.81 47.84 -4.11
C GLU A 139 0.78 47.88 -5.26
N ASP A 140 1.11 47.40 -6.47
CA ASP A 140 0.19 47.43 -7.61
C ASP A 140 -0.85 46.30 -7.61
N GLU A 141 -0.67 45.23 -6.86
CA GLU A 141 -1.66 44.14 -6.81
C GLU A 141 -2.88 44.43 -5.90
N LYS A 142 -2.78 45.41 -4.99
CA LYS A 142 -3.93 45.81 -4.18
C LYS A 142 -5.00 46.58 -4.95
N SER A 143 -4.66 47.13 -6.08
CA SER A 143 -5.56 48.01 -6.85
C SER A 143 -6.40 47.29 -7.92
N ASN A 144 -6.00 46.09 -8.38
CA ASN A 144 -6.66 45.42 -9.51
C ASN A 144 -7.46 44.14 -9.14
N LEU A 145 -7.55 43.81 -7.84
CA LEU A 145 -8.21 42.59 -7.35
C LEU A 145 -9.60 42.87 -6.76
N LYS A 146 -10.38 43.71 -7.42
CA LYS A 146 -11.82 43.82 -7.15
C LYS A 146 -12.60 42.96 -8.14
N GLY A 147 -12.84 41.74 -7.76
CA GLY A 147 -13.83 40.90 -8.42
C GLY A 147 -13.27 39.58 -8.99
N GLY A 148 -13.34 38.55 -8.22
CA GLY A 148 -13.13 37.18 -8.66
C GLY A 148 -12.33 36.37 -7.66
N LYS A 149 -12.71 35.17 -7.44
CA LYS A 149 -12.02 34.16 -6.64
C LYS A 149 -10.58 34.00 -7.14
N THR A 150 -9.69 34.86 -6.72
CA THR A 150 -8.27 34.71 -6.95
C THR A 150 -7.72 33.95 -5.76
N ASP A 151 -7.40 32.73 -5.99
CA ASP A 151 -6.42 32.03 -5.19
C ASP A 151 -5.15 32.89 -5.22
N ASP A 152 -4.84 33.53 -4.11
CA ASP A 152 -3.63 34.35 -3.93
C ASP A 152 -2.39 33.47 -3.89
N LEU A 153 -2.14 32.76 -4.99
CA LEU A 153 -0.88 32.12 -5.23
C LEU A 153 0.12 33.20 -5.61
N PRO A 154 1.04 33.55 -4.73
CA PRO A 154 2.05 34.52 -5.11
C PRO A 154 2.82 33.93 -6.30
N PHE A 155 2.83 34.64 -7.43
CA PHE A 155 3.48 34.17 -8.67
C PHE A 155 4.92 33.73 -8.48
N TYR A 156 5.62 34.26 -7.49
CA TYR A 156 6.97 33.85 -7.15
C TYR A 156 7.06 32.43 -6.59
N CYS A 157 6.04 31.93 -5.90
CA CYS A 157 6.00 30.55 -5.43
C CYS A 157 5.87 29.56 -6.58
N ILE A 158 5.33 29.99 -7.71
CA ILE A 158 5.11 29.17 -8.90
C ILE A 158 6.25 29.33 -9.93
N GLY A 159 6.99 30.44 -9.88
CA GLY A 159 8.08 30.74 -10.80
C GLY A 159 7.64 31.30 -12.16
N PHE A 160 6.39 31.74 -12.32
CA PHE A 160 5.89 32.21 -13.61
C PHE A 160 6.41 33.59 -14.05
N LYS A 161 6.66 34.50 -13.13
CA LYS A 161 7.12 35.85 -13.42
C LYS A 161 8.58 36.09 -13.03
N SER A 162 9.15 35.24 -12.20
CA SER A 162 10.56 35.32 -11.85
C SER A 162 11.36 34.43 -12.81
N ALA A 163 12.38 34.97 -13.39
CA ALA A 163 13.37 34.21 -14.13
C ALA A 163 14.26 33.33 -13.22
N ALA A 164 14.08 33.39 -11.89
CA ALA A 164 14.84 32.64 -10.94
C ALA A 164 14.38 31.17 -10.89
N PRO A 165 15.20 30.21 -11.33
CA PRO A 165 14.86 28.79 -11.34
C PRO A 165 14.59 28.24 -9.93
N GLU A 166 15.06 28.90 -8.88
CA GLU A 166 14.96 28.50 -7.48
C GLU A 166 13.52 28.39 -7.00
N TYR A 167 12.65 29.35 -7.32
CA TYR A 167 11.26 29.31 -6.88
C TYR A 167 10.46 28.22 -7.58
N THR A 168 10.73 28.00 -8.86
CA THR A 168 10.16 26.90 -9.65
C THR A 168 10.56 25.56 -9.03
N LEU A 169 11.81 25.43 -8.62
CA LEU A 169 12.32 24.22 -8.01
C LEU A 169 11.70 23.97 -6.63
N ARG A 170 11.57 25.01 -5.81
CA ARG A 170 10.91 24.89 -4.49
C ARG A 170 9.47 24.40 -4.61
N THR A 171 8.71 24.92 -5.57
CA THR A 171 7.33 24.46 -5.83
C THR A 171 7.30 23.02 -6.31
N ARG A 172 8.23 22.61 -7.17
CA ARG A 172 8.38 21.21 -7.60
C ARG A 172 8.69 20.28 -6.44
N ILE A 173 9.61 20.68 -5.55
CA ILE A 173 9.98 19.91 -4.34
C ILE A 173 8.78 19.81 -3.41
N TRP A 174 8.10 20.93 -3.11
CA TRP A 174 6.94 20.95 -2.22
C TRP A 174 5.85 19.98 -2.71
N SER A 175 5.51 20.04 -4.00
CA SER A 175 4.50 19.18 -4.61
C SER A 175 4.95 17.71 -4.63
N SER A 176 6.22 17.45 -4.93
CA SER A 176 6.77 16.10 -4.97
C SER A 176 6.79 15.43 -3.59
N LEU A 177 7.06 16.19 -2.52
CA LEU A 177 7.02 15.68 -1.14
C LEU A 177 5.59 15.33 -0.67
N ARG A 178 4.56 15.83 -1.34
CA ARG A 178 3.15 15.57 -1.01
C ARG A 178 2.47 14.61 -1.98
N ALA A 179 3.15 14.32 -3.07
CA ALA A 179 2.77 13.27 -4.01
C ALA A 179 3.55 11.97 -3.73
N GLN A 180 3.19 10.91 -4.41
CA GLN A 180 3.88 9.62 -4.32
C GLN A 180 5.05 9.59 -5.31
N THR A 181 6.13 10.29 -5.03
CA THR A 181 7.34 10.36 -5.87
C THR A 181 8.52 9.68 -5.20
N LEU A 182 9.52 9.30 -6.00
CA LEU A 182 10.77 8.77 -5.49
C LEU A 182 11.52 9.80 -4.62
N TYR A 183 11.41 11.09 -4.96
CA TYR A 183 12.02 12.16 -4.16
C TYR A 183 11.51 12.18 -2.72
N ARG A 184 10.19 11.98 -2.51
CA ARG A 184 9.61 11.83 -1.17
C ARG A 184 10.23 10.66 -0.41
N THR A 185 10.31 9.51 -1.06
CA THR A 185 10.88 8.30 -0.47
C THR A 185 12.34 8.52 -0.07
N VAL A 186 13.15 9.08 -0.97
CA VAL A 186 14.56 9.36 -0.68
C VAL A 186 14.70 10.37 0.47
N SER A 187 13.95 11.47 0.42
CA SER A 187 13.97 12.49 1.49
C SER A 187 13.60 11.91 2.85
N GLY A 188 12.59 11.04 2.89
CA GLY A 188 12.14 10.38 4.11
C GLY A 188 13.22 9.46 4.70
N PHE A 189 13.80 8.57 3.90
CA PHE A 189 14.77 7.59 4.40
C PHE A 189 16.17 8.17 4.59
N MET A 190 16.53 9.25 3.93
CA MET A 190 17.78 10.00 4.22
C MET A 190 17.77 10.66 5.62
N ASN A 191 16.64 10.70 6.31
CA ASN A 191 16.59 11.07 7.72
C ASN A 191 17.38 10.12 8.63
N TYR A 192 17.72 8.91 8.18
CA TYR A 192 18.63 8.04 8.91
C TYR A 192 20.01 8.70 9.10
N ASN A 193 20.54 9.39 8.09
CA ASN A 193 21.79 10.15 8.23
C ASN A 193 21.67 11.19 9.35
N LYS A 194 20.57 11.95 9.37
CA LYS A 194 20.34 12.96 10.42
C LYS A 194 20.18 12.32 11.79
N ALA A 195 19.45 11.21 11.88
CA ALA A 195 19.22 10.49 13.13
C ALA A 195 20.53 9.94 13.71
N ILE A 196 21.37 9.31 12.89
CA ILE A 196 22.67 8.77 13.32
C ILE A 196 23.58 9.89 13.80
N LYS A 197 23.69 11.01 13.06
CA LYS A 197 24.47 12.17 13.49
C LYS A 197 24.01 12.71 14.84
N LEU A 198 22.69 12.85 15.01
CA LEU A 198 22.09 13.35 16.26
C LEU A 198 22.38 12.40 17.44
N LEU A 199 22.14 11.10 17.25
CA LEU A 199 22.39 10.08 18.26
C LEU A 199 23.88 10.03 18.67
N TYR A 200 24.78 10.01 17.70
CA TYR A 200 26.22 9.98 17.93
C TYR A 200 26.68 11.22 18.68
N ARG A 201 26.19 12.40 18.32
CA ARG A 201 26.48 13.66 19.01
C ARG A 201 26.01 13.66 20.46
N VAL A 202 24.85 13.09 20.74
CA VAL A 202 24.26 13.01 22.09
C VAL A 202 24.99 12.01 22.96
N GLU A 203 25.42 10.89 22.38
CA GLU A 203 26.16 9.84 23.11
C GLU A 203 27.59 10.20 23.41
N ASN A 204 28.20 11.05 22.58
CA ASN A 204 29.63 11.44 22.70
C ASN A 204 29.77 12.95 22.86
N PRO A 205 29.39 13.53 24.01
CA PRO A 205 29.50 14.98 24.22
C PRO A 205 30.93 15.49 24.23
N GLU A 206 31.90 14.65 24.55
CA GLU A 206 33.34 14.96 24.49
C GLU A 206 33.81 15.29 23.05
N ILE A 207 33.21 14.72 22.02
CA ILE A 207 33.53 15.05 20.61
C ILE A 207 33.18 16.51 20.32
N VAL A 208 32.08 17.00 20.86
CA VAL A 208 31.64 18.40 20.69
C VAL A 208 32.65 19.33 21.38
N GLN A 209 33.17 18.93 22.55
CA GLN A 209 34.18 19.70 23.27
C GLN A 209 35.54 19.65 22.57
N LEU A 210 35.93 18.49 22.04
CA LEU A 210 37.22 18.29 21.36
C LEU A 210 37.38 19.22 20.13
N PHE A 211 36.30 19.44 19.39
CA PHE A 211 36.35 20.32 18.22
C PHE A 211 36.25 21.80 18.54
N GLY A 212 36.08 22.18 19.84
CA GLY A 212 36.31 23.54 20.36
C GLY A 212 35.59 24.66 19.60
N GLY A 213 34.37 24.43 19.16
CA GLY A 213 33.60 25.41 18.38
C GLY A 213 33.84 25.40 16.86
N ASN A 214 34.72 24.54 16.36
CA ASN A 214 34.87 24.33 14.92
C ASN A 214 33.74 23.42 14.40
N THR A 215 32.62 24.05 14.06
CA THR A 215 31.40 23.39 13.62
C THR A 215 31.58 22.58 12.33
N GLU A 216 32.46 23.03 11.45
CA GLU A 216 32.74 22.35 10.18
C GLU A 216 33.43 21.00 10.37
N ARG A 217 34.48 20.95 11.23
CA ARG A 217 35.15 19.69 11.56
C ARG A 217 34.24 18.72 12.31
N LEU A 218 33.43 19.24 13.21
CA LEU A 218 32.43 18.42 13.91
C LEU A 218 31.46 17.79 12.90
N GLU A 219 30.91 18.57 11.98
CA GLU A 219 30.00 18.06 10.97
C GLU A 219 30.65 17.00 10.07
N GLN A 220 31.89 17.20 9.65
CA GLN A 220 32.66 16.21 8.88
C GLN A 220 32.82 14.88 9.64
N GLU A 221 33.07 14.90 10.96
CA GLU A 221 33.17 13.66 11.75
C GLU A 221 31.81 12.99 11.91
N LEU A 222 30.76 13.77 12.14
CA LEU A 222 29.36 13.24 12.17
C LEU A 222 28.96 12.62 10.83
N GLU A 223 29.33 13.24 9.73
CA GLU A 223 29.12 12.69 8.39
C GLU A 223 29.87 11.38 8.17
N ARG A 224 31.16 11.36 8.55
CA ARG A 224 31.97 10.15 8.45
C ARG A 224 31.34 8.99 9.22
N MET A 225 30.85 9.23 10.44
CA MET A 225 30.19 8.23 11.25
C MET A 225 28.89 7.75 10.58
N SER A 226 28.06 8.67 10.12
CA SER A 226 26.82 8.33 9.43
C SER A 226 27.06 7.48 8.16
N HIS A 227 28.05 7.86 7.34
CA HIS A 227 28.40 7.12 6.13
C HIS A 227 28.98 5.72 6.39
N ARG A 228 29.58 5.51 7.56
CA ARG A 228 30.02 4.17 7.97
C ARG A 228 28.84 3.27 8.30
N LYS A 229 27.79 3.81 8.92
CA LYS A 229 26.68 3.03 9.47
C LYS A 229 25.54 2.83 8.52
N PHE A 230 25.32 3.77 7.60
CA PHE A 230 24.16 3.80 6.72
C PHE A 230 24.53 4.05 5.25
N LYS A 231 23.85 3.32 4.37
CA LYS A 231 23.86 3.52 2.90
C LYS A 231 22.45 3.44 2.35
N PHE A 232 22.18 4.25 1.33
CA PHE A 232 20.93 4.17 0.60
C PHE A 232 21.20 3.82 -0.86
N VAL A 233 20.63 2.71 -1.32
CA VAL A 233 20.77 2.21 -2.69
C VAL A 233 19.39 2.26 -3.36
N ILE A 234 19.33 2.90 -4.52
CA ILE A 234 18.18 2.84 -5.41
C ILE A 234 18.52 1.94 -6.57
N SER A 235 17.72 0.94 -6.79
CA SER A 235 17.85 0.09 -7.96
C SER A 235 17.01 0.65 -9.11
N MET A 236 17.67 1.36 -10.02
CA MET A 236 17.08 1.97 -11.23
C MET A 236 17.40 1.14 -12.46
N GLN A 237 16.82 -0.06 -12.58
CA GLN A 237 17.10 -1.01 -13.65
C GLN A 237 17.18 -0.38 -15.04
N ARG A 238 16.32 0.60 -15.32
CA ARG A 238 16.19 1.26 -16.63
C ARG A 238 17.02 2.54 -16.79
N TYR A 239 17.86 2.92 -15.85
CA TYR A 239 18.61 4.18 -15.89
C TYR A 239 19.41 4.38 -17.18
N SER A 240 19.99 3.31 -17.74
CA SER A 240 20.68 3.35 -19.05
C SER A 240 19.78 3.74 -20.22
N ARG A 241 18.46 3.61 -20.06
CA ARG A 241 17.44 3.90 -21.10
C ARG A 241 16.59 5.13 -20.79
N PHE A 242 16.97 5.90 -19.76
CA PHE A 242 16.22 7.11 -19.36
C PHE A 242 16.26 8.17 -20.46
N ASN A 243 15.14 8.86 -20.63
CA ASN A 243 15.03 10.05 -21.46
C ASN A 243 15.71 11.26 -20.78
N LYS A 244 15.79 12.39 -21.50
CA LYS A 244 16.48 13.60 -21.02
C LYS A 244 15.87 14.13 -19.71
N GLU A 245 14.55 14.14 -19.58
CA GLU A 245 13.84 14.63 -18.39
C GLU A 245 14.10 13.71 -17.17
N GLU A 246 14.06 12.40 -17.37
CA GLU A 246 14.36 11.41 -16.32
C GLU A 246 15.82 11.53 -15.85
N ILE A 247 16.76 11.76 -16.75
CA ILE A 247 18.17 12.01 -16.41
C ILE A 247 18.32 13.31 -15.62
N GLU A 248 17.71 14.41 -16.04
CA GLU A 248 17.75 15.69 -15.34
C GLU A 248 17.15 15.57 -13.92
N ASN A 249 16.03 14.87 -13.76
CA ASN A 249 15.43 14.62 -12.47
C ASN A 249 16.31 13.73 -11.56
N THR A 250 16.98 12.74 -12.15
CA THR A 250 17.93 11.89 -11.41
C THR A 250 19.18 12.69 -10.98
N GLU A 251 19.71 13.54 -11.86
CA GLU A 251 20.81 14.44 -11.52
C GLU A 251 20.43 15.42 -10.41
N PHE A 252 19.21 15.93 -10.43
CA PHE A 252 18.70 16.74 -9.34
C PHE A 252 18.68 15.96 -8.02
N LEU A 253 18.24 14.71 -8.03
CA LEU A 253 18.21 13.84 -6.86
C LEU A 253 19.64 13.59 -6.32
N LEU A 254 20.61 13.31 -7.19
CA LEU A 254 22.02 13.08 -6.82
C LEU A 254 22.73 14.36 -6.32
N ARG A 255 22.31 15.54 -6.78
CA ARG A 255 22.81 16.82 -6.25
C ARG A 255 22.25 17.12 -4.86
N ALA A 256 20.97 16.81 -4.64
CA ALA A 256 20.33 16.97 -3.33
C ALA A 256 20.89 15.96 -2.29
N TYR A 257 21.26 14.77 -2.73
CA TYR A 257 21.76 13.68 -1.90
C TYR A 257 22.98 13.01 -2.57
N PRO A 258 24.19 13.60 -2.44
CA PRO A 258 25.38 13.10 -3.13
C PRO A 258 25.80 11.67 -2.74
N ASP A 259 25.50 11.27 -1.51
CA ASP A 259 25.80 9.92 -0.98
C ASP A 259 24.83 8.83 -1.43
N LEU A 260 23.77 9.21 -2.14
CA LEU A 260 22.80 8.28 -2.67
C LEU A 260 23.46 7.42 -3.76
N LEU A 261 23.27 6.12 -3.65
CA LEU A 261 23.79 5.13 -4.60
C LEU A 261 22.68 4.73 -5.57
N ILE A 262 22.97 4.77 -6.87
CA ILE A 262 22.06 4.30 -7.91
C ILE A 262 22.69 3.10 -8.61
N ALA A 263 22.07 1.95 -8.46
CA ALA A 263 22.41 0.72 -9.16
C ALA A 263 21.53 0.55 -10.41
N TYR A 264 22.13 0.19 -11.55
CA TYR A 264 21.39 0.01 -12.79
C TYR A 264 21.99 -1.09 -13.65
N LEU A 265 21.20 -1.56 -14.64
CA LEU A 265 21.65 -2.53 -15.63
C LEU A 265 22.14 -1.80 -16.89
N ASP A 266 23.34 -2.19 -17.33
CA ASP A 266 23.95 -1.73 -18.54
C ASP A 266 24.11 -2.92 -19.52
N GLU A 267 23.58 -2.77 -20.72
CA GLU A 267 23.65 -3.77 -21.76
C GLU A 267 24.65 -3.35 -22.84
N GLU A 268 25.63 -4.16 -23.07
CA GLU A 268 26.61 -3.98 -24.13
C GLU A 268 26.30 -4.99 -25.23
N PRO A 269 25.78 -4.52 -26.37
CA PRO A 269 25.44 -5.40 -27.48
C PRO A 269 26.70 -6.10 -28.03
N SER A 270 26.55 -7.35 -28.44
CA SER A 270 27.65 -8.08 -29.04
C SER A 270 28.13 -7.40 -30.32
N PRO A 271 29.45 -7.27 -30.55
CA PRO A 271 29.97 -6.75 -31.79
C PRO A 271 29.76 -7.73 -32.98
N LYS A 272 29.37 -8.97 -32.73
CA LYS A 272 29.07 -9.98 -33.76
C LYS A 272 27.55 -10.07 -33.96
N GLU A 273 27.11 -10.04 -35.20
CA GLU A 273 25.70 -10.33 -35.54
C GLU A 273 25.28 -11.71 -35.01
N GLY A 274 24.23 -11.73 -34.16
CA GLY A 274 23.74 -12.95 -33.50
C GLY A 274 24.50 -13.38 -32.24
N GLY A 275 25.47 -12.62 -31.77
CA GLY A 275 26.14 -12.86 -30.49
C GLY A 275 25.29 -12.40 -29.28
N GLU A 276 25.48 -13.03 -28.14
CA GLU A 276 24.78 -12.65 -26.89
C GLU A 276 25.32 -11.32 -26.36
N SER A 277 24.42 -10.45 -25.92
CA SER A 277 24.78 -9.20 -25.25
C SER A 277 25.42 -9.46 -23.88
N ARG A 278 26.39 -8.64 -23.52
CA ARG A 278 26.99 -8.66 -22.17
C ARG A 278 26.18 -7.75 -21.25
N TRP A 279 25.95 -8.24 -20.05
CA TRP A 279 25.18 -7.53 -19.04
C TRP A 279 26.07 -7.13 -17.88
N TYR A 280 25.91 -5.91 -17.43
CA TYR A 280 26.65 -5.36 -16.30
C TYR A 280 25.69 -4.77 -15.29
N SER A 281 25.99 -4.99 -13.99
CA SER A 281 25.41 -4.22 -12.93
C SER A 281 26.37 -3.06 -12.60
N ALA A 282 25.88 -1.85 -12.74
CA ALA A 282 26.68 -0.62 -12.59
C ALA A 282 26.16 0.23 -11.45
N LEU A 283 27.09 0.98 -10.80
CA LEU A 283 26.80 1.84 -9.66
C LEU A 283 27.28 3.26 -9.92
N VAL A 284 26.44 4.25 -9.68
CA VAL A 284 26.79 5.67 -9.69
C VAL A 284 26.36 6.36 -8.39
N ASP A 285 27.05 7.45 -8.06
CA ASP A 285 26.72 8.36 -6.96
C ASP A 285 26.89 9.83 -7.37
N GLY A 286 26.61 10.75 -6.46
CA GLY A 286 26.73 12.19 -6.71
C GLY A 286 28.17 12.71 -6.92
N TYR A 287 29.17 11.91 -6.60
CA TYR A 287 30.59 12.25 -6.73
C TYR A 287 31.21 11.75 -8.04
N CYS A 288 30.52 10.91 -8.77
CA CYS A 288 30.98 10.39 -10.04
C CYS A 288 31.11 11.51 -11.11
N GLU A 289 32.14 11.39 -11.95
CA GLU A 289 32.41 12.32 -13.07
C GLU A 289 31.25 12.35 -14.08
N MET A 290 30.86 13.54 -14.49
CA MET A 290 29.84 13.72 -15.53
C MET A 290 30.45 13.55 -16.91
N LEU A 291 29.89 12.64 -17.68
CA LEU A 291 30.28 12.40 -19.07
C LEU A 291 29.64 13.41 -20.04
N PRO A 292 30.20 13.64 -21.22
CA PRO A 292 29.61 14.53 -22.25
C PRO A 292 28.21 14.11 -22.68
N THR A 293 27.84 12.86 -22.44
CA THR A 293 26.49 12.32 -22.70
C THR A 293 25.43 12.78 -21.71
N GLY A 294 25.79 13.57 -20.69
CA GLY A 294 24.90 13.99 -19.61
C GLY A 294 24.65 12.91 -18.55
N ARG A 295 25.42 11.81 -18.59
CA ARG A 295 25.37 10.71 -17.61
C ARG A 295 26.63 10.67 -16.79
N ARG A 296 26.57 10.06 -15.62
CA ARG A 296 27.72 9.88 -14.75
C ARG A 296 28.52 8.61 -15.13
N ARG A 297 29.85 8.69 -15.00
CA ARG A 297 30.71 7.52 -15.14
C ARG A 297 30.46 6.55 -13.99
N PRO A 298 30.19 5.25 -14.26
CA PRO A 298 29.99 4.29 -13.17
C PRO A 298 31.25 4.17 -12.29
N LYS A 299 31.01 4.17 -10.97
CA LYS A 299 32.04 3.91 -9.95
C LYS A 299 32.46 2.43 -9.95
N PHE A 300 31.47 1.55 -10.15
CA PHE A 300 31.65 0.13 -10.30
C PHE A 300 30.82 -0.35 -11.49
N ARG A 301 31.37 -1.28 -12.22
CA ARG A 301 30.69 -1.96 -13.33
C ARG A 301 31.10 -3.44 -13.28
N ILE A 302 30.17 -4.28 -12.85
CA ILE A 302 30.38 -5.70 -12.59
C ILE A 302 29.66 -6.51 -13.68
N GLU A 303 30.43 -7.34 -14.40
CA GLU A 303 29.86 -8.22 -15.43
C GLU A 303 29.02 -9.32 -14.78
N LEU A 304 27.83 -9.50 -15.31
CA LEU A 304 26.88 -10.53 -14.88
C LEU A 304 27.00 -11.76 -15.82
N PRO A 305 26.72 -12.96 -15.32
CA PRO A 305 26.83 -14.19 -16.15
C PRO A 305 25.80 -14.27 -17.27
N GLY A 306 24.88 -13.32 -17.38
CA GLY A 306 23.84 -13.21 -18.39
C GLY A 306 22.80 -12.17 -18.02
N ASN A 307 21.69 -12.15 -18.75
CA ASN A 307 20.57 -11.25 -18.46
C ASN A 307 19.95 -11.61 -17.10
N PRO A 308 19.98 -10.71 -16.10
CA PRO A 308 19.42 -10.99 -14.77
C PRO A 308 17.88 -10.90 -14.73
N ILE A 309 17.25 -10.49 -15.82
CA ILE A 309 15.80 -10.32 -15.89
C ILE A 309 15.16 -11.68 -16.18
N LEU A 310 14.65 -12.33 -15.14
CA LEU A 310 14.02 -13.65 -15.21
C LEU A 310 12.49 -13.57 -15.22
N GLY A 311 11.94 -12.49 -14.67
CA GLY A 311 10.51 -12.22 -14.57
C GLY A 311 10.19 -10.76 -14.84
N ASP A 312 8.99 -10.35 -14.44
CA ASP A 312 8.55 -8.96 -14.51
C ASP A 312 8.47 -8.36 -13.09
N GLY A 313 8.65 -7.05 -12.98
CA GLY A 313 8.45 -6.33 -11.72
C GLY A 313 9.73 -6.03 -10.96
N LYS A 314 9.63 -5.96 -9.62
CA LYS A 314 10.71 -5.44 -8.77
C LYS A 314 11.76 -6.46 -8.33
N SER A 315 11.48 -7.77 -8.47
CA SER A 315 12.34 -8.82 -7.94
C SER A 315 13.74 -8.83 -8.57
N ASP A 316 13.82 -8.83 -9.89
CA ASP A 316 15.08 -8.79 -10.62
C ASP A 316 15.87 -7.52 -10.33
N ASN A 317 15.14 -6.41 -10.22
CA ASN A 317 15.68 -5.10 -9.92
C ASN A 317 16.33 -5.06 -8.52
N GLN A 318 15.69 -5.64 -7.51
CA GLN A 318 16.25 -5.74 -6.16
C GLN A 318 17.46 -6.68 -6.13
N ASN A 319 17.34 -7.86 -6.73
CA ASN A 319 18.38 -8.88 -6.65
C ASN A 319 19.70 -8.47 -7.31
N HIS A 320 19.68 -7.77 -8.46
CA HIS A 320 20.92 -7.35 -9.09
C HIS A 320 21.63 -6.24 -8.29
N ALA A 321 20.88 -5.41 -7.56
CA ALA A 321 21.43 -4.29 -6.79
C ALA A 321 22.03 -4.72 -5.44
N VAL A 322 21.66 -5.89 -4.93
CA VAL A 322 22.18 -6.41 -3.64
C VAL A 322 23.68 -6.55 -3.62
N ILE A 323 24.36 -6.75 -4.77
CA ILE A 323 25.82 -6.80 -4.85
C ILE A 323 26.51 -5.49 -4.38
N PHE A 324 25.80 -4.37 -4.42
CA PHE A 324 26.29 -3.07 -3.95
C PHE A 324 25.87 -2.74 -2.51
N HIS A 325 25.09 -3.63 -1.90
CA HIS A 325 24.71 -3.51 -0.50
C HIS A 325 25.96 -3.63 0.39
N ARG A 326 26.03 -2.76 1.39
CA ARG A 326 27.06 -2.81 2.44
C ARG A 326 26.39 -2.83 3.79
N GLY A 327 26.74 -3.80 4.59
CA GLY A 327 26.25 -3.91 5.96
C GLY A 327 25.69 -5.27 6.30
N GLU A 328 25.32 -5.42 7.56
CA GLU A 328 24.77 -6.65 8.11
C GLU A 328 23.27 -6.74 7.88
N PHE A 329 22.60 -5.59 7.80
CA PHE A 329 21.15 -5.52 7.67
C PHE A 329 20.73 -4.70 6.46
N LEU A 330 19.60 -5.06 5.90
CA LEU A 330 19.00 -4.46 4.72
C LEU A 330 17.53 -4.14 5.00
N GLN A 331 17.13 -2.89 4.83
CA GLN A 331 15.72 -2.53 4.81
C GLN A 331 15.24 -2.47 3.36
N LEU A 332 14.25 -3.28 3.00
CA LEU A 332 13.61 -3.23 1.70
C LEU A 332 12.39 -2.33 1.75
N ILE A 333 12.34 -1.34 0.87
CA ILE A 333 11.24 -0.39 0.81
C ILE A 333 10.69 -0.27 -0.62
N ASP A 334 9.42 0.08 -0.72
CA ASP A 334 8.80 0.45 -1.99
C ASP A 334 9.08 1.93 -2.33
N ALA A 335 9.08 2.28 -3.60
CA ALA A 335 9.28 3.66 -4.06
C ALA A 335 8.12 4.63 -3.72
N ASN A 336 7.11 4.18 -2.98
CA ASN A 336 5.99 4.97 -2.46
C ASN A 336 5.94 5.00 -0.93
N GLN A 337 7.02 4.60 -0.27
CA GLN A 337 7.13 4.67 1.18
C GLN A 337 7.84 5.97 1.62
N ASP A 338 7.61 6.32 2.86
CA ASP A 338 8.17 7.51 3.51
C ASP A 338 8.61 7.16 4.92
N ASN A 339 9.56 7.92 5.43
CA ASN A 339 10.04 7.76 6.80
C ASN A 339 10.23 9.12 7.47
N TYR A 340 10.21 9.13 8.79
CA TYR A 340 10.24 10.33 9.58
C TYR A 340 11.46 10.31 10.52
N LEU A 341 11.95 11.48 10.91
CA LEU A 341 13.14 11.59 11.75
C LEU A 341 12.96 10.88 13.10
N GLU A 342 11.79 11.02 13.71
CA GLU A 342 11.46 10.39 15.00
C GLU A 342 11.46 8.86 14.91
N GLU A 343 11.08 8.31 13.77
CA GLU A 343 11.15 6.87 13.53
C GLU A 343 12.59 6.41 13.27
N CYS A 344 13.35 7.20 12.51
CA CYS A 344 14.76 6.93 12.25
C CYS A 344 15.61 6.90 13.53
N LEU A 345 15.25 7.66 14.57
CA LEU A 345 15.92 7.63 15.87
C LEU A 345 15.83 6.26 16.57
N LYS A 346 14.86 5.42 16.20
CA LYS A 346 14.67 4.08 16.77
C LYS A 346 15.45 2.99 16.04
N ILE A 347 16.21 3.33 15.00
CA ILE A 347 16.88 2.33 14.13
C ILE A 347 17.75 1.35 14.93
N ARG A 348 18.46 1.82 15.94
CA ARG A 348 19.32 0.97 16.77
C ARG A 348 18.53 -0.09 17.53
N ASN A 349 17.36 0.28 18.02
CA ASN A 349 16.45 -0.64 18.71
C ASN A 349 15.90 -1.71 17.74
N VAL A 350 15.56 -1.32 16.51
CA VAL A 350 15.10 -2.24 15.48
C VAL A 350 16.19 -3.24 15.09
N LEU A 351 17.42 -2.76 14.94
CA LEU A 351 18.55 -3.65 14.64
C LEU A 351 18.88 -4.60 15.82
N ALA A 352 18.66 -4.16 17.06
CA ALA A 352 18.82 -5.01 18.24
C ALA A 352 17.80 -6.16 18.31
N GLU A 353 16.65 -6.06 17.59
CA GLU A 353 15.68 -7.17 17.50
C GLU A 353 16.26 -8.45 16.88
N PHE A 354 17.28 -8.31 16.04
CA PHE A 354 17.95 -9.47 15.43
C PHE A 354 18.82 -10.25 16.42
N GLU A 355 19.25 -9.61 17.48
CA GLU A 355 20.13 -10.20 18.51
C GLU A 355 19.36 -10.71 19.72
N THR A 356 18.06 -10.38 19.86
CA THR A 356 17.25 -10.82 20.98
C THR A 356 17.02 -12.33 20.95
N ILE A 357 17.47 -12.99 22.02
CA ILE A 357 17.15 -14.39 22.29
C ILE A 357 15.88 -14.39 23.13
N ASP A 358 14.76 -14.85 22.56
CA ASP A 358 13.53 -15.00 23.34
C ASP A 358 13.73 -16.14 24.35
N MET A 359 13.51 -15.84 25.63
CA MET A 359 13.63 -16.84 26.69
C MET A 359 12.54 -17.90 26.56
N PRO A 360 12.89 -19.19 26.55
CA PRO A 360 11.91 -20.27 26.37
C PRO A 360 10.83 -20.34 27.46
N ALA A 361 11.11 -19.76 28.62
CA ALA A 361 10.22 -19.83 29.78
C ALA A 361 8.93 -19.03 29.66
N GLU A 362 8.85 -18.10 28.70
CA GLU A 362 7.66 -17.24 28.54
C GLU A 362 6.69 -17.73 27.47
N ASN A 363 6.98 -18.85 26.84
CA ASN A 363 6.15 -19.33 25.74
C ASN A 363 5.09 -20.36 26.24
N PRO A 364 3.81 -20.01 26.22
CA PRO A 364 2.73 -20.85 26.74
C PRO A 364 2.42 -22.08 25.88
N TYR A 365 3.01 -22.22 24.71
CA TYR A 365 2.59 -23.19 23.71
C TYR A 365 3.47 -24.45 23.61
N GLY A 366 4.40 -24.67 24.55
CA GLY A 366 5.10 -25.94 24.70
C GLY A 366 6.32 -26.19 23.80
N PRO A 367 6.78 -27.47 23.67
CA PRO A 367 8.11 -27.79 23.12
C PRO A 367 8.38 -27.36 21.67
N ALA A 368 7.34 -27.34 20.83
CA ALA A 368 7.47 -26.96 19.43
C ALA A 368 7.91 -25.50 19.26
N TYR A 369 7.50 -24.64 20.17
CA TYR A 369 7.88 -23.23 20.16
C TYR A 369 9.33 -23.02 20.59
N ASN A 370 9.86 -23.82 21.47
CA ASN A 370 11.25 -23.74 21.92
C ASN A 370 12.26 -23.98 20.78
N VAL A 371 11.90 -24.81 19.80
CA VAL A 371 12.72 -25.06 18.63
C VAL A 371 12.77 -23.82 17.74
N PHE A 372 11.63 -23.15 17.55
CA PHE A 372 11.54 -21.97 16.71
C PHE A 372 12.08 -20.71 17.39
N SER A 373 12.00 -20.60 18.71
CA SER A 373 12.57 -19.47 19.44
C SER A 373 14.10 -19.43 19.39
N LYS A 374 14.73 -20.58 19.18
CA LYS A 374 16.18 -20.70 19.00
C LYS A 374 16.67 -20.38 17.58
N ALA A 375 15.75 -20.31 16.60
CA ALA A 375 16.11 -19.96 15.25
C ALA A 375 16.58 -18.50 15.16
N PRO A 376 17.62 -18.20 14.34
CA PRO A 376 18.08 -16.82 14.20
C PRO A 376 16.99 -15.95 13.58
N VAL A 377 16.85 -14.73 14.09
CA VAL A 377 15.96 -13.74 13.50
C VAL A 377 16.56 -13.31 12.16
N ALA A 378 15.87 -13.60 11.09
CA ALA A 378 16.30 -13.27 9.74
C ALA A 378 15.57 -12.05 9.17
N ILE A 379 14.34 -11.79 9.65
CA ILE A 379 13.50 -10.69 9.23
C ILE A 379 12.82 -10.06 10.45
N VAL A 380 12.82 -8.72 10.49
CA VAL A 380 12.04 -7.93 11.45
C VAL A 380 11.02 -7.12 10.67
N GLY A 381 9.75 -7.45 10.85
CA GLY A 381 8.63 -6.76 10.23
C GLY A 381 8.33 -5.44 10.93
N SER A 382 7.87 -4.45 10.18
CA SER A 382 7.55 -3.11 10.64
C SER A 382 6.08 -2.79 10.40
N LYS A 383 5.52 -1.87 11.19
CA LYS A 383 4.18 -1.35 10.94
C LYS A 383 4.19 -0.39 9.74
N GLU A 384 3.08 -0.34 9.03
CA GLU A 384 2.86 0.63 7.97
C GLU A 384 1.73 1.59 8.34
N TYR A 385 1.91 2.86 8.02
CA TYR A 385 0.86 3.86 8.07
C TYR A 385 0.58 4.40 6.68
N ILE A 386 -0.69 4.40 6.29
CA ILE A 386 -1.08 4.86 4.94
C ILE A 386 -1.36 6.35 4.97
N PHE A 387 -0.40 7.17 4.54
CA PHE A 387 -0.53 8.64 4.54
C PHE A 387 -1.57 9.17 3.52
N SER A 388 -2.04 8.33 2.60
CA SER A 388 -3.13 8.64 1.67
C SER A 388 -4.52 8.24 2.17
N GLU A 389 -4.66 7.90 3.44
CA GLU A 389 -5.91 7.43 4.07
C GLU A 389 -7.09 8.40 3.89
N ASN A 390 -6.85 9.70 4.06
CA ASN A 390 -7.91 10.70 4.03
C ASN A 390 -8.17 11.28 2.63
N ILE A 391 -7.59 10.69 1.59
CA ILE A 391 -7.72 11.16 0.22
C ILE A 391 -8.85 10.40 -0.50
N GLY A 392 -10.08 10.84 -0.27
CA GLY A 392 -11.27 10.28 -0.91
C GLY A 392 -11.72 8.93 -0.30
N ILE A 393 -12.89 8.48 -0.74
CA ILE A 393 -13.56 7.27 -0.23
C ILE A 393 -12.73 6.00 -0.53
N LEU A 394 -12.25 5.89 -1.76
CA LEU A 394 -11.49 4.72 -2.19
C LEU A 394 -10.13 4.62 -1.48
N GLY A 395 -9.48 5.74 -1.25
CA GLY A 395 -8.24 5.81 -0.47
C GLY A 395 -8.45 5.35 0.97
N ASP A 396 -9.56 5.75 1.59
CA ASP A 396 -9.93 5.35 2.95
C ASP A 396 -10.21 3.84 3.07
N VAL A 397 -10.95 3.27 2.11
CA VAL A 397 -11.24 1.82 2.07
C VAL A 397 -9.96 1.01 1.87
N ALA A 398 -9.12 1.41 0.91
CA ALA A 398 -7.86 0.72 0.63
C ALA A 398 -6.90 0.80 1.82
N ALA A 399 -6.78 1.99 2.45
CA ALA A 399 -5.96 2.19 3.65
C ALA A 399 -6.43 1.34 4.82
N GLY A 400 -7.73 1.27 5.07
CA GLY A 400 -8.29 0.47 6.17
C GLY A 400 -7.93 -1.00 6.07
N LYS A 401 -8.06 -1.60 4.89
CA LYS A 401 -7.69 -3.01 4.65
C LYS A 401 -6.21 -3.26 4.88
N GLU A 402 -5.39 -2.41 4.32
CA GLU A 402 -3.94 -2.63 4.37
C GLU A 402 -3.36 -2.36 5.74
N GLN A 403 -3.81 -1.33 6.42
CA GLN A 403 -3.41 -1.08 7.81
C GLN A 403 -3.83 -2.23 8.73
N THR A 404 -5.04 -2.76 8.57
CA THR A 404 -5.51 -3.89 9.37
C THR A 404 -4.64 -5.13 9.15
N PHE A 405 -4.25 -5.40 7.89
CA PHE A 405 -3.35 -6.51 7.57
C PHE A 405 -1.93 -6.27 8.11
N GLY A 406 -1.36 -5.09 7.87
CA GLY A 406 0.02 -4.75 8.27
C GLY A 406 0.22 -4.52 9.77
N THR A 407 -0.84 -4.35 10.54
CA THR A 407 -0.78 -4.11 11.99
C THR A 407 -1.41 -5.24 12.78
N MET A 408 -2.73 -5.31 12.83
CA MET A 408 -3.45 -6.27 13.69
C MET A 408 -3.25 -7.73 13.26
N ALA A 409 -3.39 -8.03 11.96
CA ALA A 409 -3.18 -9.38 11.45
C ALA A 409 -1.70 -9.80 11.54
N ALA A 410 -0.77 -8.90 11.20
CA ALA A 410 0.66 -9.15 11.32
C ALA A 410 1.09 -9.41 12.77
N ARG A 411 0.56 -8.62 13.72
CA ARG A 411 0.76 -8.83 15.16
C ARG A 411 0.28 -10.20 15.62
N GLY A 412 -0.97 -10.55 15.29
CA GLY A 412 -1.56 -11.84 15.64
C GLY A 412 -0.75 -13.01 15.06
N MET A 413 -0.40 -12.94 13.78
CA MET A 413 0.41 -13.96 13.12
C MET A 413 1.81 -14.08 13.74
N ALA A 414 2.45 -12.97 14.10
CA ALA A 414 3.77 -12.98 14.70
C ALA A 414 3.77 -13.59 16.10
N GLN A 415 2.76 -13.30 16.93
CA GLN A 415 2.64 -13.83 18.28
C GLN A 415 2.51 -15.35 18.33
N ILE A 416 1.76 -15.94 17.41
CA ILE A 416 1.61 -17.39 17.31
C ILE A 416 2.71 -18.06 16.48
N GLY A 417 3.69 -17.30 15.98
CA GLY A 417 4.73 -17.79 15.10
C GLY A 417 4.26 -18.20 13.71
N GLY A 418 3.14 -17.65 13.27
CA GLY A 418 2.53 -17.89 11.94
C GLY A 418 2.79 -16.82 10.89
N LYS A 419 3.63 -15.82 11.19
CA LYS A 419 4.07 -14.83 10.20
C LYS A 419 5.26 -15.39 9.42
N PHE A 420 5.02 -15.85 8.20
CA PHE A 420 6.01 -16.46 7.31
C PHE A 420 6.22 -15.69 6.01
N HIS A 421 5.94 -14.42 6.03
CA HIS A 421 6.17 -13.52 4.90
C HIS A 421 6.85 -12.26 5.39
N TYR A 422 7.61 -11.61 4.52
CA TYR A 422 8.01 -10.23 4.78
C TYR A 422 7.27 -9.28 3.83
N GLY A 423 7.24 -8.02 4.21
CA GLY A 423 6.69 -6.96 3.38
C GLY A 423 7.71 -5.83 3.25
N HIS A 424 7.33 -4.78 2.57
CA HIS A 424 8.05 -3.52 2.56
C HIS A 424 7.32 -2.60 3.55
N PRO A 425 7.96 -2.13 4.63
CA PRO A 425 9.37 -1.78 4.83
C PRO A 425 10.17 -2.68 5.80
N ASP A 426 10.06 -3.98 5.72
CA ASP A 426 10.72 -4.88 6.67
C ASP A 426 12.25 -4.87 6.58
N PHE A 427 12.89 -5.18 7.71
CA PHE A 427 14.33 -5.32 7.82
C PHE A 427 14.74 -6.78 7.68
N LEU A 428 15.87 -7.01 7.00
CA LEU A 428 16.38 -8.33 6.66
C LEU A 428 17.84 -8.46 7.11
N ASN A 429 18.20 -9.61 7.65
CA ASN A 429 19.61 -9.97 7.79
C ASN A 429 20.17 -10.23 6.40
N SER A 430 21.03 -9.34 5.91
CA SER A 430 21.49 -9.38 4.52
C SER A 430 22.37 -10.60 4.23
N VAL A 431 23.22 -10.99 5.15
CA VAL A 431 24.08 -12.18 5.01
C VAL A 431 23.24 -13.44 4.95
N TYR A 432 22.24 -13.54 5.83
CA TYR A 432 21.31 -14.66 5.82
C TYR A 432 20.54 -14.74 4.50
N MET A 433 19.97 -13.64 4.03
CA MET A 433 19.17 -13.60 2.80
C MET A 433 20.00 -13.87 1.55
N THR A 434 21.13 -13.21 1.39
CA THR A 434 21.97 -13.35 0.18
C THR A 434 22.58 -14.74 0.04
N THR A 435 22.94 -15.38 1.14
CA THR A 435 23.49 -16.75 1.13
C THR A 435 22.44 -17.83 1.01
N ARG A 436 21.16 -17.51 1.11
CA ARG A 436 20.05 -18.47 1.13
C ARG A 436 18.95 -18.24 0.10
N GLY A 437 19.27 -17.61 -1.03
CA GLY A 437 18.37 -17.53 -2.16
C GLY A 437 17.93 -16.13 -2.60
N GLY A 438 18.57 -15.09 -2.05
CA GLY A 438 18.32 -13.70 -2.42
C GLY A 438 17.19 -13.06 -1.61
N VAL A 439 17.01 -11.75 -1.83
CA VAL A 439 16.05 -10.93 -1.09
C VAL A 439 14.66 -10.91 -1.69
N SER A 440 14.52 -11.36 -2.92
CA SER A 440 13.26 -11.41 -3.66
C SER A 440 13.23 -12.61 -4.62
N LYS A 441 12.03 -13.17 -4.83
CA LYS A 441 11.85 -14.26 -5.79
C LYS A 441 11.63 -13.71 -7.20
N ALA A 442 12.61 -13.92 -8.09
CA ALA A 442 12.58 -13.41 -9.46
C ALA A 442 12.01 -14.40 -10.48
N GLN A 443 11.78 -15.64 -10.10
CA GLN A 443 11.28 -16.69 -11.00
C GLN A 443 9.92 -16.32 -11.59
N LYS A 444 9.75 -16.47 -12.91
CA LYS A 444 8.48 -16.24 -13.59
C LYS A 444 7.36 -17.11 -13.00
N GLY A 445 6.21 -16.51 -12.77
CA GLY A 445 5.07 -17.14 -12.11
C GLY A 445 5.07 -16.99 -10.59
N LEU A 446 6.23 -16.79 -9.95
CA LEU A 446 6.35 -16.57 -8.51
C LEU A 446 6.67 -15.11 -8.13
N HIS A 447 7.00 -14.29 -9.11
CA HIS A 447 7.43 -12.90 -8.95
C HIS A 447 6.32 -11.92 -8.52
N LEU A 448 5.06 -12.31 -8.58
CA LEU A 448 3.95 -11.50 -8.11
C LEU A 448 3.89 -11.42 -6.57
N ASN A 449 4.28 -12.49 -5.90
CA ASN A 449 4.36 -12.62 -4.45
C ASN A 449 5.82 -12.82 -4.01
N GLU A 450 6.73 -12.06 -4.58
CA GLU A 450 8.17 -12.21 -4.36
C GLU A 450 8.57 -12.14 -2.88
N ASP A 451 7.93 -11.29 -2.11
CA ASP A 451 8.13 -11.08 -0.70
C ASP A 451 7.62 -12.25 0.15
N ILE A 452 6.46 -12.78 -0.17
CA ILE A 452 5.89 -13.96 0.51
C ILE A 452 6.81 -15.17 0.31
N TYR A 453 7.24 -15.42 -0.92
CA TYR A 453 8.14 -16.55 -1.20
C TYR A 453 9.50 -16.41 -0.54
N ALA A 454 10.06 -15.20 -0.50
CA ALA A 454 11.32 -14.96 0.20
C ALA A 454 11.19 -15.22 1.69
N GLY A 455 10.10 -14.79 2.32
CA GLY A 455 9.80 -15.08 3.73
C GLY A 455 9.61 -16.57 4.01
N MET A 456 8.87 -17.28 3.15
CA MET A 456 8.71 -18.74 3.25
C MET A 456 10.07 -19.46 3.17
N MET A 457 10.94 -19.05 2.24
CA MET A 457 12.29 -19.62 2.11
C MET A 457 13.16 -19.37 3.33
N VAL A 458 13.07 -18.20 3.95
CA VAL A 458 13.76 -17.89 5.20
C VAL A 458 13.38 -18.91 6.27
N PHE A 459 12.10 -19.12 6.45
CA PHE A 459 11.62 -20.09 7.44
C PHE A 459 12.05 -21.53 7.12
N GLN A 460 11.89 -21.99 5.87
CA GLN A 460 12.30 -23.33 5.44
C GLN A 460 13.81 -23.59 5.65
N ARG A 461 14.61 -22.54 5.70
CA ARG A 461 16.07 -22.61 5.89
C ARG A 461 16.50 -22.30 7.33
N GLY A 462 15.57 -22.38 8.27
CA GLY A 462 15.83 -22.28 9.70
C GLY A 462 15.94 -20.86 10.25
N GLY A 463 15.44 -19.84 9.53
CA GLY A 463 15.28 -18.49 10.05
C GLY A 463 13.88 -18.25 10.60
N ARG A 464 13.71 -17.17 11.36
CA ARG A 464 12.39 -16.74 11.84
C ARG A 464 12.12 -15.28 11.48
N ILE A 465 10.83 -14.92 11.46
CA ILE A 465 10.35 -13.57 11.22
C ILE A 465 9.73 -13.02 12.49
N LYS A 466 10.21 -11.86 12.92
CA LYS A 466 9.74 -11.10 14.07
C LYS A 466 8.95 -9.88 13.63
N HIS A 467 8.12 -9.28 14.47
CA HIS A 467 7.38 -8.07 14.18
C HIS A 467 7.61 -7.01 15.26
N SER A 468 7.95 -5.80 14.83
CA SER A 468 8.18 -4.64 15.69
C SER A 468 6.91 -3.79 15.80
N GLU A 469 6.50 -3.45 17.01
CA GLU A 469 5.31 -2.64 17.28
C GLU A 469 5.59 -1.14 17.44
N TYR A 470 6.83 -0.78 17.74
CA TYR A 470 7.23 0.59 18.08
C TYR A 470 7.81 1.38 16.92
N TYR A 471 8.02 0.73 15.77
CA TYR A 471 8.55 1.35 14.56
C TYR A 471 7.53 1.27 13.43
N GLN A 472 7.37 2.37 12.69
CA GLN A 472 6.48 2.43 11.53
C GLN A 472 7.08 3.23 10.39
N CYS A 473 6.68 2.90 9.16
CA CYS A 473 6.95 3.71 7.96
C CYS A 473 5.65 4.21 7.34
N GLY A 474 5.71 5.37 6.71
CA GLY A 474 4.62 5.86 5.88
C GLY A 474 4.56 5.12 4.55
N LYS A 475 3.37 4.91 4.01
CA LYS A 475 3.16 4.33 2.68
C LYS A 475 2.04 5.06 1.95
N GLY A 476 2.25 5.34 0.67
CA GLY A 476 1.21 5.85 -0.20
C GLY A 476 0.49 4.72 -0.91
N ARG A 477 -0.83 4.85 -1.05
CA ARG A 477 -1.63 3.92 -1.84
C ARG A 477 -2.17 4.57 -3.10
N ASP A 478 -2.48 3.71 -4.05
CA ASP A 478 -3.15 4.13 -5.28
C ASP A 478 -4.50 4.76 -4.93
N LEU A 479 -4.78 5.89 -5.54
CA LEU A 479 -5.97 6.69 -5.24
C LEU A 479 -7.00 6.62 -6.36
N GLY A 480 -6.58 6.25 -7.57
CA GLY A 480 -7.46 6.11 -8.72
C GLY A 480 -8.22 4.78 -8.69
N PHE A 481 -9.48 4.80 -9.10
CA PHE A 481 -10.34 3.61 -9.16
C PHE A 481 -9.69 2.47 -9.99
N GLY A 482 -9.15 2.79 -11.17
CA GLY A 482 -8.49 1.83 -12.03
C GLY A 482 -7.23 1.22 -11.42
N THR A 483 -6.44 1.99 -10.70
CA THR A 483 -5.18 1.55 -10.07
C THR A 483 -5.43 0.66 -8.85
N ILE A 484 -6.42 1.00 -8.02
CA ILE A 484 -6.86 0.15 -6.89
C ILE A 484 -7.30 -1.22 -7.40
N LEU A 485 -8.09 -1.25 -8.47
CA LEU A 485 -8.55 -2.51 -9.05
C LEU A 485 -7.43 -3.32 -9.72
N ASN A 486 -6.43 -2.66 -10.31
CA ASN A 486 -5.22 -3.33 -10.78
C ASN A 486 -4.47 -4.01 -9.63
N PHE A 487 -4.36 -3.32 -8.50
CA PHE A 487 -3.73 -3.85 -7.31
C PHE A 487 -4.47 -5.09 -6.77
N ILE A 488 -5.81 -5.01 -6.66
CA ILE A 488 -6.65 -6.15 -6.24
C ILE A 488 -6.47 -7.34 -7.18
N THR A 489 -6.47 -7.10 -8.49
CA THR A 489 -6.27 -8.15 -9.50
C THR A 489 -4.87 -8.77 -9.39
N LYS A 490 -3.84 -7.95 -9.17
CA LYS A 490 -2.46 -8.43 -8.95
C LYS A 490 -2.38 -9.36 -7.73
N LEU A 491 -2.97 -8.98 -6.62
CA LEU A 491 -3.01 -9.81 -5.41
C LEU A 491 -3.71 -11.15 -5.65
N GLY A 492 -4.91 -11.14 -6.27
CA GLY A 492 -5.64 -12.36 -6.60
C GLY A 492 -4.86 -13.30 -7.50
N ASN A 493 -4.21 -12.77 -8.54
CA ASN A 493 -3.35 -13.54 -9.45
C ASN A 493 -2.15 -14.16 -8.70
N GLY A 494 -1.48 -13.38 -7.86
CA GLY A 494 -0.33 -13.85 -7.07
C GLY A 494 -0.72 -14.97 -6.09
N MET A 495 -1.89 -14.87 -5.46
CA MET A 495 -2.38 -15.93 -4.57
C MET A 495 -2.75 -17.20 -5.32
N GLY A 496 -3.29 -17.10 -6.56
CA GLY A 496 -3.54 -18.25 -7.42
C GLY A 496 -2.25 -19.00 -7.77
N GLU A 497 -1.20 -18.29 -8.16
CA GLU A 497 0.13 -18.89 -8.41
C GLU A 497 0.71 -19.52 -7.13
N GLN A 498 0.53 -18.87 -5.97
CA GLN A 498 1.03 -19.38 -4.70
C GLN A 498 0.41 -20.74 -4.34
N ILE A 499 -0.89 -20.92 -4.52
CA ILE A 499 -1.58 -22.20 -4.24
C ILE A 499 -1.01 -23.32 -5.09
N LEU A 500 -0.68 -23.05 -6.35
CA LEU A 500 -0.16 -24.04 -7.30
C LEU A 500 1.32 -24.32 -7.14
N SER A 501 2.05 -23.54 -6.34
CA SER A 501 3.50 -23.66 -6.23
C SER A 501 3.94 -24.85 -5.38
N ARG A 502 5.07 -25.47 -5.76
CA ARG A 502 5.71 -26.53 -4.96
C ARG A 502 6.20 -26.01 -3.62
N GLU A 503 6.69 -24.79 -3.60
CA GLU A 503 7.19 -24.11 -2.40
C GLU A 503 6.09 -24.04 -1.34
N TYR A 504 4.88 -23.69 -1.72
CA TYR A 504 3.74 -23.61 -0.80
C TYR A 504 3.34 -24.99 -0.28
N TYR A 505 3.30 -26.00 -1.16
CA TYR A 505 3.00 -27.36 -0.78
C TYR A 505 4.01 -27.93 0.24
N TYR A 506 5.31 -27.84 -0.07
CA TYR A 506 6.35 -28.35 0.84
C TYR A 506 6.40 -27.56 2.15
N PHE A 507 6.16 -26.27 2.10
CA PHE A 507 6.06 -25.45 3.29
C PHE A 507 4.91 -25.92 4.19
N GLY A 508 3.75 -26.20 3.61
CA GLY A 508 2.59 -26.72 4.34
C GLY A 508 2.83 -28.07 5.01
N THR A 509 3.64 -28.93 4.39
CA THR A 509 3.99 -30.25 4.98
C THR A 509 4.93 -30.17 6.18
N GLN A 510 5.62 -29.04 6.37
CA GLN A 510 6.59 -28.84 7.47
C GLN A 510 6.01 -28.10 8.66
N LEU A 511 4.90 -27.39 8.47
CA LEU A 511 4.28 -26.60 9.53
C LEU A 511 3.31 -27.42 10.37
N PRO A 512 3.24 -27.18 11.68
CA PRO A 512 2.12 -27.63 12.50
C PRO A 512 0.82 -26.97 12.02
N VAL A 513 -0.30 -27.67 12.23
CA VAL A 513 -1.60 -27.31 11.64
C VAL A 513 -2.05 -25.89 12.01
N ASP A 514 -1.87 -25.50 13.27
CA ASP A 514 -2.24 -24.16 13.76
C ASP A 514 -1.51 -23.04 13.01
N ARG A 515 -0.21 -23.17 12.79
CA ARG A 515 0.60 -22.19 12.05
C ARG A 515 0.30 -22.20 10.58
N PHE A 516 0.12 -23.40 10.01
CA PHE A 516 -0.26 -23.50 8.61
C PHE A 516 -1.62 -22.87 8.35
N LEU A 517 -2.62 -23.12 9.20
CA LEU A 517 -3.94 -22.51 9.10
C LEU A 517 -3.86 -20.98 9.21
N THR A 518 -3.06 -20.45 10.13
CA THR A 518 -2.88 -19.01 10.26
C THR A 518 -2.27 -18.41 9.00
N PHE A 519 -1.24 -19.03 8.46
CA PHE A 519 -0.60 -18.60 7.22
C PHE A 519 -1.55 -18.76 6.02
N TYR A 520 -2.29 -19.87 5.96
CA TYR A 520 -3.27 -20.12 4.92
C TYR A 520 -4.36 -19.04 4.89
N TYR A 521 -5.00 -18.75 6.02
CA TYR A 521 -6.07 -17.74 6.08
C TYR A 521 -5.55 -16.30 5.94
N GLY A 522 -4.31 -16.04 6.27
CA GLY A 522 -3.67 -14.74 6.03
C GLY A 522 -3.34 -14.47 4.58
N HIS A 523 -3.31 -15.49 3.72
CA HIS A 523 -2.89 -15.39 2.33
C HIS A 523 -3.91 -16.03 1.37
N PRO A 524 -3.66 -17.20 0.76
CA PRO A 524 -4.58 -17.73 -0.26
C PRO A 524 -5.95 -18.11 0.28
N GLY A 525 -6.04 -18.51 1.53
CA GLY A 525 -7.29 -18.90 2.18
C GLY A 525 -8.31 -17.77 2.24
N PHE A 526 -7.87 -16.52 2.38
CA PHE A 526 -8.76 -15.35 2.27
C PHE A 526 -9.48 -15.30 0.92
N HIS A 527 -8.76 -15.53 -0.17
CA HIS A 527 -9.33 -15.49 -1.52
C HIS A 527 -10.23 -16.69 -1.81
N ILE A 528 -9.84 -17.89 -1.34
CA ILE A 528 -10.68 -19.08 -1.45
C ILE A 528 -11.97 -18.89 -0.64
N ASN A 529 -11.89 -18.32 0.56
CA ASN A 529 -13.06 -18.01 1.37
C ASN A 529 -14.02 -17.05 0.64
N ASN A 530 -13.50 -16.05 -0.07
CA ASN A 530 -14.32 -15.18 -0.91
C ASN A 530 -15.10 -15.96 -1.99
N ILE A 531 -14.47 -16.93 -2.64
CA ILE A 531 -15.13 -17.83 -3.59
C ILE A 531 -16.23 -18.62 -2.90
N MET A 532 -15.94 -19.19 -1.73
CA MET A 532 -16.93 -19.97 -0.97
C MET A 532 -18.13 -19.13 -0.52
N VAL A 533 -17.89 -17.88 -0.11
CA VAL A 533 -18.96 -16.93 0.24
C VAL A 533 -19.84 -16.63 -0.96
N ILE A 534 -19.25 -16.38 -2.12
CA ILE A 534 -20.01 -16.13 -3.36
C ILE A 534 -20.85 -17.37 -3.74
N LEU A 535 -20.27 -18.56 -3.70
CA LEU A 535 -20.99 -19.80 -3.98
C LEU A 535 -22.12 -20.03 -2.97
N ALA A 536 -21.92 -19.77 -1.69
CA ALA A 536 -22.93 -19.88 -0.66
C ALA A 536 -24.11 -18.93 -0.94
N VAL A 537 -23.84 -17.67 -1.27
CA VAL A 537 -24.87 -16.68 -1.63
C VAL A 537 -25.69 -17.16 -2.84
N HIS A 538 -25.02 -17.70 -3.87
CA HIS A 538 -25.69 -18.24 -5.04
C HIS A 538 -26.56 -19.47 -4.70
N LEU A 539 -26.07 -20.39 -3.90
CA LEU A 539 -26.83 -21.55 -3.43
C LEU A 539 -28.09 -21.15 -2.66
N PHE A 540 -27.98 -20.19 -1.74
CA PHE A 540 -29.13 -19.66 -1.02
C PHE A 540 -30.15 -19.02 -1.95
N MET A 541 -29.68 -18.27 -2.94
CA MET A 541 -30.57 -17.65 -3.92
C MET A 541 -31.28 -18.70 -4.76
N PHE A 542 -30.59 -19.75 -5.24
CA PHE A 542 -31.21 -20.87 -5.96
C PHE A 542 -32.20 -21.60 -5.09
N ALA A 543 -31.87 -21.87 -3.81
CA ALA A 543 -32.80 -22.51 -2.89
C ALA A 543 -34.08 -21.67 -2.69
N LEU A 544 -33.94 -20.34 -2.54
CA LEU A 544 -35.12 -19.44 -2.47
C LEU A 544 -35.94 -19.42 -3.72
N MET A 545 -35.33 -19.42 -4.91
CA MET A 545 -36.06 -19.49 -6.19
C MET A 545 -36.78 -20.81 -6.35
N PHE A 546 -36.12 -21.92 -5.96
CA PHE A 546 -36.72 -23.25 -6.02
C PHE A 546 -37.95 -23.36 -5.11
N ILE A 547 -37.84 -22.90 -3.87
CA ILE A 547 -38.93 -22.83 -2.92
C ILE A 547 -40.09 -21.97 -3.47
N GLY A 548 -39.74 -20.81 -4.07
CA GLY A 548 -40.72 -19.92 -4.71
C GLY A 548 -41.45 -20.57 -5.87
N SER A 549 -40.81 -21.47 -6.62
CA SER A 549 -41.43 -22.19 -7.75
C SER A 549 -42.42 -23.28 -7.33
N LEU A 550 -42.40 -23.71 -6.06
CA LEU A 550 -43.31 -24.70 -5.52
C LEU A 550 -44.73 -24.15 -5.19
N TYR A 551 -44.97 -22.90 -5.52
CA TYR A 551 -46.23 -22.23 -5.30
C TYR A 551 -46.63 -22.09 -3.81
N SER A 552 -47.91 -22.11 -3.50
CA SER A 552 -48.42 -21.82 -2.15
C SER A 552 -48.34 -22.99 -1.16
N THR A 553 -48.17 -24.21 -1.65
CA THR A 553 -48.08 -25.41 -0.81
C THR A 553 -46.62 -25.83 -0.67
N LEU A 554 -46.02 -25.52 0.47
CA LEU A 554 -44.68 -26.01 0.84
C LEU A 554 -44.71 -27.46 1.33
N GLU A 555 -45.57 -28.27 0.71
CA GLU A 555 -45.76 -29.68 1.01
C GLU A 555 -45.45 -30.50 -0.23
N VAL A 556 -44.57 -31.45 -0.12
CA VAL A 556 -44.30 -32.46 -1.14
C VAL A 556 -44.88 -33.76 -0.68
N CYS A 557 -45.99 -34.16 -1.29
CA CYS A 557 -46.62 -35.42 -1.01
C CYS A 557 -46.21 -36.43 -2.08
N PRO A 558 -45.81 -37.65 -1.75
CA PRO A 558 -45.61 -38.71 -2.73
C PRO A 558 -46.94 -39.04 -3.43
N ASP A 559 -46.89 -39.18 -4.76
CA ASP A 559 -48.06 -39.55 -5.55
C ASP A 559 -48.48 -41.01 -5.20
N THR A 560 -49.56 -41.14 -4.46
CA THR A 560 -50.06 -42.41 -3.99
C THR A 560 -51.11 -43.01 -4.89
N GLN A 561 -51.20 -42.60 -6.15
CA GLN A 561 -52.12 -43.18 -7.09
C GLN A 561 -51.90 -44.69 -7.26
N GLY A 562 -52.67 -45.46 -6.53
CA GLY A 562 -52.74 -46.91 -6.66
C GLY A 562 -52.04 -47.77 -5.62
N ILE A 563 -51.45 -47.21 -4.58
CA ILE A 563 -50.85 -47.98 -3.49
C ILE A 563 -51.69 -47.86 -2.21
N PRO A 564 -52.06 -48.97 -1.57
CA PRO A 564 -52.80 -48.91 -0.30
C PRO A 564 -51.96 -48.20 0.75
N PHE A 565 -52.56 -47.24 1.43
CA PHE A 565 -51.93 -46.46 2.48
C PHE A 565 -51.44 -47.39 3.62
N VAL A 566 -50.14 -47.54 3.75
CA VAL A 566 -49.54 -48.19 4.92
C VAL A 566 -49.10 -47.09 5.88
N LEU A 567 -49.62 -47.13 7.11
CA LEU A 567 -49.28 -46.16 8.16
C LEU A 567 -47.78 -46.04 8.28
N GLY A 568 -47.24 -44.83 8.00
CA GLY A 568 -45.83 -44.55 8.01
C GLY A 568 -45.11 -44.50 6.64
N GLN A 569 -45.83 -44.86 5.55
CA GLN A 569 -45.33 -44.66 4.16
C GLN A 569 -46.25 -43.70 3.43
N GLY A 570 -45.88 -42.47 3.33
CA GLY A 570 -46.63 -41.47 2.56
C GLY A 570 -46.87 -40.17 3.33
N GLU A 571 -46.08 -39.90 4.32
CA GLU A 571 -46.11 -38.60 4.98
C GLU A 571 -45.64 -37.52 3.99
N CYS A 572 -46.41 -36.45 3.89
CA CYS A 572 -46.01 -35.28 3.13
C CYS A 572 -44.79 -34.61 3.77
N TYR A 573 -43.82 -34.28 2.98
CA TYR A 573 -42.66 -33.54 3.46
C TYR A 573 -42.97 -32.04 3.53
N TYR A 574 -42.91 -31.47 4.73
CA TYR A 574 -43.11 -30.05 4.92
C TYR A 574 -41.80 -29.32 4.68
N LEU A 575 -41.78 -28.39 3.74
CA LEU A 575 -40.59 -27.55 3.46
C LEU A 575 -40.48 -26.33 4.37
N ASN A 576 -41.45 -26.08 5.22
CA ASN A 576 -41.41 -24.98 6.20
C ASN A 576 -40.13 -24.95 7.04
N PRO A 577 -39.58 -26.07 7.55
CA PRO A 577 -38.32 -26.03 8.27
C PRO A 577 -37.13 -25.51 7.43
N ILE A 578 -37.13 -25.80 6.13
CA ILE A 578 -36.11 -25.29 5.18
C ILE A 578 -36.25 -23.78 5.01
N VAL A 579 -37.48 -23.28 4.88
CA VAL A 579 -37.75 -21.84 4.79
C VAL A 579 -37.28 -21.13 6.05
N TYR A 580 -37.62 -21.64 7.22
CA TYR A 580 -37.13 -21.08 8.50
C TYR A 580 -35.64 -21.16 8.63
N TRP A 581 -34.99 -22.23 8.18
CA TRP A 581 -33.55 -22.36 8.18
C TRP A 581 -32.89 -21.30 7.27
N VAL A 582 -33.41 -21.12 6.05
CA VAL A 582 -32.93 -20.09 5.13
C VAL A 582 -33.08 -18.69 5.73
N GLN A 583 -34.23 -18.39 6.32
CA GLN A 583 -34.48 -17.10 6.99
C GLN A 583 -33.47 -16.84 8.11
N ARG A 584 -33.20 -17.80 8.96
CA ARG A 584 -32.19 -17.69 10.04
C ARG A 584 -30.79 -17.52 9.47
N THR A 585 -30.49 -18.19 8.37
CA THR A 585 -29.18 -18.10 7.73
C THR A 585 -28.95 -16.73 7.12
N VAL A 586 -29.99 -16.07 6.55
CA VAL A 586 -29.85 -14.69 6.07
C VAL A 586 -29.51 -13.73 7.22
N ILE A 587 -30.11 -13.89 8.39
CA ILE A 587 -29.72 -13.13 9.59
C ILE A 587 -28.25 -13.39 9.95
N SER A 588 -27.82 -14.65 9.87
CA SER A 588 -26.41 -15.01 10.09
C SER A 588 -25.47 -14.35 9.07
N ILE A 589 -25.87 -14.23 7.81
CA ILE A 589 -25.09 -13.53 6.77
C ILE A 589 -24.94 -12.04 7.12
N LEU A 590 -26.00 -11.38 7.60
CA LEU A 590 -25.91 -10.00 8.07
C LEU A 590 -24.96 -9.87 9.25
N LEU A 591 -24.97 -10.82 10.18
CA LEU A 591 -24.05 -10.88 11.30
C LEU A 591 -22.61 -11.07 10.81
N VAL A 592 -22.37 -11.98 9.88
CA VAL A 592 -21.04 -12.20 9.26
C VAL A 592 -20.56 -10.93 8.56
N PHE A 593 -21.45 -10.21 7.91
CA PHE A 593 -21.12 -8.93 7.30
C PHE A 593 -20.66 -7.90 8.34
N MET A 594 -21.36 -7.80 9.47
CA MET A 594 -20.91 -6.96 10.59
C MET A 594 -19.57 -7.42 11.15
N ILE A 595 -19.34 -8.74 11.23
CA ILE A 595 -18.05 -9.30 11.66
C ILE A 595 -16.94 -8.96 10.68
N ALA A 596 -17.20 -8.82 9.39
CA ALA A 596 -16.20 -8.42 8.40
C ALA A 596 -15.59 -7.02 8.67
N PHE A 597 -16.34 -6.11 9.31
CA PHE A 597 -15.83 -4.81 9.74
C PHE A 597 -15.20 -4.83 11.13
N LEU A 598 -15.32 -5.92 11.87
CA LEU A 598 -14.76 -6.06 13.21
C LEU A 598 -13.23 -5.85 13.26
N PRO A 599 -12.41 -6.39 12.34
CA PRO A 599 -10.98 -6.15 12.33
C PRO A 599 -10.62 -4.67 12.23
N LEU A 600 -11.27 -3.92 11.32
CA LEU A 600 -11.08 -2.49 11.19
C LEU A 600 -11.51 -1.75 12.46
N PHE A 601 -12.67 -2.11 13.02
CA PHE A 601 -13.15 -1.52 14.26
C PHE A 601 -12.20 -1.76 15.43
N LEU A 602 -11.70 -2.99 15.60
CA LEU A 602 -10.74 -3.32 16.66
C LEU A 602 -9.38 -2.64 16.45
N GLN A 603 -8.94 -2.51 15.21
CA GLN A 603 -7.74 -1.76 14.86
C GLN A 603 -7.86 -0.30 15.33
N GLU A 604 -8.91 0.41 14.91
CA GLU A 604 -9.14 1.79 15.28
C GLU A 604 -9.38 1.95 16.80
N LEU A 605 -10.08 1.01 17.40
CA LEU A 605 -10.31 0.99 18.86
C LEU A 605 -8.99 0.90 19.63
N SER A 606 -8.08 0.06 19.18
CA SER A 606 -6.79 -0.15 19.84
C SER A 606 -5.80 1.00 19.60
N GLU A 607 -5.83 1.63 18.42
CA GLU A 607 -4.86 2.67 18.03
C GLU A 607 -5.35 4.10 18.36
N ARG A 608 -6.66 4.38 18.21
CA ARG A 608 -7.23 5.73 18.30
C ARG A 608 -8.37 5.89 19.28
N GLY A 609 -8.85 4.78 19.86
CA GLY A 609 -9.93 4.78 20.86
C GLY A 609 -11.34 4.64 20.27
N ALA A 610 -12.33 4.51 21.16
CA ALA A 610 -13.68 4.10 20.82
C ALA A 610 -14.44 5.11 19.92
N VAL A 611 -14.26 6.39 20.16
CA VAL A 611 -14.97 7.44 19.40
C VAL A 611 -14.49 7.43 17.95
N PHE A 612 -13.19 7.37 17.73
CA PHE A 612 -12.61 7.32 16.38
C PHE A 612 -13.00 6.02 15.65
N ALA A 613 -13.00 4.89 16.34
CA ALA A 613 -13.43 3.60 15.77
C ALA A 613 -14.89 3.66 15.30
N LEU A 614 -15.77 4.24 16.10
CA LEU A 614 -17.18 4.40 15.76
C LEU A 614 -17.38 5.37 14.58
N VAL A 615 -16.72 6.53 14.63
CA VAL A 615 -16.78 7.53 13.55
C VAL A 615 -16.27 6.92 12.23
N ARG A 616 -15.15 6.17 12.28
CA ARG A 616 -14.59 5.50 11.11
C ARG A 616 -15.56 4.47 10.53
N LEU A 617 -16.17 3.66 11.39
CA LEU A 617 -17.16 2.67 10.97
C LEU A 617 -18.38 3.36 10.33
N MET A 618 -18.91 4.42 10.95
CA MET A 618 -20.03 5.19 10.39
C MET A 618 -19.68 5.82 9.04
N LYS A 619 -18.46 6.36 8.91
CA LYS A 619 -17.97 6.91 7.65
C LYS A 619 -17.95 5.84 6.55
N GLN A 620 -17.52 4.61 6.85
CA GLN A 620 -17.55 3.48 5.91
C GLN A 620 -18.97 3.16 5.43
N PHE A 621 -19.96 3.18 6.32
CA PHE A 621 -21.35 2.93 5.94
C PHE A 621 -21.95 4.08 5.11
N VAL A 622 -21.73 5.33 5.52
CA VAL A 622 -22.23 6.52 4.78
C VAL A 622 -21.62 6.61 3.38
N SER A 623 -20.37 6.20 3.23
CA SER A 623 -19.68 6.16 1.92
C SER A 623 -20.09 4.99 1.04
N MET A 624 -21.02 4.15 1.48
CA MET A 624 -21.44 2.92 0.79
C MET A 624 -20.30 1.93 0.53
N SER A 625 -19.23 1.94 1.35
CA SER A 625 -18.12 0.98 1.25
C SER A 625 -18.58 -0.47 1.20
N PRO A 626 -19.63 -0.91 1.92
CA PRO A 626 -20.13 -2.27 1.82
C PRO A 626 -20.47 -2.73 0.39
N LEU A 627 -21.00 -1.84 -0.43
CA LEU A 627 -21.28 -2.15 -1.84
C LEU A 627 -19.99 -2.32 -2.65
N PHE A 628 -18.99 -1.50 -2.34
CA PHE A 628 -17.67 -1.63 -2.93
C PHE A 628 -16.98 -2.93 -2.51
N GLU A 629 -17.13 -3.35 -1.26
CA GLU A 629 -16.59 -4.61 -0.75
C GLU A 629 -17.18 -5.84 -1.43
N ILE A 630 -18.48 -5.86 -1.68
CA ILE A 630 -19.14 -6.93 -2.45
C ILE A 630 -18.53 -7.03 -3.85
N PHE A 631 -18.38 -5.88 -4.52
CA PHE A 631 -17.77 -5.82 -5.84
C PHE A 631 -16.30 -6.28 -5.82
N THR A 632 -15.48 -5.80 -4.89
CA THR A 632 -14.07 -6.19 -4.80
C THR A 632 -13.89 -7.67 -4.46
N THR A 633 -14.77 -8.25 -3.63
CA THR A 633 -14.80 -9.69 -3.34
C THR A 633 -14.99 -10.50 -4.62
N GLN A 634 -15.90 -10.07 -5.49
CA GLN A 634 -16.10 -10.69 -6.80
C GLN A 634 -14.86 -10.56 -7.70
N ILE A 635 -14.18 -9.40 -7.69
CA ILE A 635 -12.95 -9.19 -8.47
C ILE A 635 -11.80 -10.06 -7.96
N TYR A 636 -11.62 -10.20 -6.65
CA TYR A 636 -10.63 -11.11 -6.07
C TYR A 636 -10.88 -12.56 -6.51
N SER A 637 -12.12 -13.03 -6.41
CA SER A 637 -12.51 -14.38 -6.80
C SER A 637 -12.30 -14.63 -8.28
N HIS A 638 -12.72 -13.69 -9.12
CA HIS A 638 -12.51 -13.79 -10.56
C HIS A 638 -11.03 -13.78 -10.96
N SER A 639 -10.20 -13.03 -10.24
CA SER A 639 -8.74 -12.97 -10.51
C SER A 639 -8.03 -14.27 -10.12
N LEU A 640 -8.49 -14.93 -9.07
CA LEU A 640 -7.91 -16.19 -8.59
C LEU A 640 -8.21 -17.38 -9.52
N ILE A 641 -9.45 -17.51 -9.97
CA ILE A 641 -9.95 -18.68 -10.72
C ILE A 641 -9.16 -18.97 -12.00
N PRO A 642 -8.89 -18.00 -12.90
CA PRO A 642 -8.13 -18.24 -14.11
C PRO A 642 -6.72 -18.77 -13.82
N ASN A 643 -6.07 -18.31 -12.76
CA ASN A 643 -4.75 -18.75 -12.39
C ASN A 643 -4.73 -20.16 -11.79
N LEU A 644 -5.79 -20.54 -11.05
CA LEU A 644 -5.96 -21.90 -10.58
C LEU A 644 -6.17 -22.90 -11.72
N THR A 645 -6.79 -22.47 -12.83
CA THR A 645 -7.10 -23.36 -13.95
C THR A 645 -6.00 -23.42 -15.02
N PHE A 646 -5.40 -22.28 -15.33
CA PHE A 646 -4.48 -22.15 -16.46
C PHE A 646 -3.05 -21.75 -16.07
N GLY A 647 -2.84 -21.18 -14.89
CA GLY A 647 -1.56 -20.61 -14.49
C GLY A 647 -1.13 -19.42 -15.34
N GLY A 648 0.15 -19.06 -15.28
CA GLY A 648 0.75 -18.06 -16.16
C GLY A 648 0.36 -16.61 -15.86
N ALA A 649 0.20 -16.26 -14.59
CA ALA A 649 -0.06 -14.90 -14.15
C ALA A 649 1.00 -13.92 -14.69
N ARG A 650 0.54 -12.76 -15.14
CA ARG A 650 1.41 -11.69 -15.64
C ARG A 650 1.47 -10.55 -14.61
N TYR A 651 2.62 -9.90 -14.55
CA TYR A 651 2.77 -8.70 -13.76
C TYR A 651 1.83 -7.60 -14.26
N ILE A 652 1.09 -7.00 -13.33
CA ILE A 652 0.19 -5.87 -13.60
C ILE A 652 0.80 -4.66 -12.92
N ALA A 653 1.22 -3.67 -13.71
CA ALA A 653 1.64 -2.39 -13.19
C ALA A 653 0.42 -1.69 -12.58
N THR A 654 0.49 -1.41 -11.28
CA THR A 654 -0.64 -0.81 -10.56
C THR A 654 -0.83 0.66 -10.92
N GLY A 655 0.25 1.38 -11.16
CA GLY A 655 0.22 2.82 -11.45
C GLY A 655 -0.09 3.65 -10.21
N ARG A 656 -0.13 4.96 -10.37
CA ARG A 656 -0.43 5.92 -9.31
C ARG A 656 -1.43 6.95 -9.85
N GLY A 657 -2.72 6.57 -9.87
CA GLY A 657 -3.78 7.43 -10.33
C GLY A 657 -4.14 8.50 -9.30
N PHE A 658 -4.70 9.62 -9.78
CA PHE A 658 -5.35 10.60 -8.91
C PHE A 658 -6.71 10.11 -8.47
N ALA A 659 -7.11 10.46 -7.24
CA ALA A 659 -8.44 10.18 -6.73
C ALA A 659 -9.56 10.82 -7.56
N THR A 660 -9.22 11.87 -8.30
CA THR A 660 -10.14 12.61 -9.19
C THR A 660 -10.26 12.00 -10.59
N THR A 661 -9.40 11.07 -10.97
CA THR A 661 -9.40 10.50 -12.32
C THR A 661 -10.63 9.64 -12.56
N ARG A 662 -11.54 10.14 -13.40
CA ARG A 662 -12.75 9.45 -13.81
C ARG A 662 -12.53 8.62 -15.08
N LEU A 663 -12.98 7.38 -15.05
CA LEU A 663 -12.93 6.49 -16.21
C LEU A 663 -14.26 6.56 -16.98
N SER A 664 -14.20 6.47 -18.30
CA SER A 664 -15.42 6.41 -19.11
C SER A 664 -16.21 5.13 -18.82
N PHE A 665 -17.54 5.19 -18.86
CA PHE A 665 -18.41 4.02 -18.64
C PHE A 665 -18.17 2.91 -19.68
N ALA A 666 -17.77 3.25 -20.87
CA ALA A 666 -17.38 2.28 -21.89
C ALA A 666 -16.15 1.46 -21.45
N LEU A 667 -15.16 2.11 -20.85
CA LEU A 667 -13.96 1.45 -20.34
C LEU A 667 -14.29 0.59 -19.11
N LEU A 668 -15.08 1.11 -18.19
CA LEU A 668 -15.55 0.36 -17.01
C LEU A 668 -16.33 -0.88 -17.41
N TYR A 669 -17.28 -0.72 -18.34
CA TYR A 669 -18.05 -1.85 -18.89
C TYR A 669 -17.12 -2.88 -19.54
N SER A 670 -16.21 -2.45 -20.43
CA SER A 670 -15.32 -3.38 -21.13
C SER A 670 -14.41 -4.16 -20.17
N ARG A 671 -14.05 -3.56 -19.06
CA ARG A 671 -13.19 -4.17 -18.04
C ARG A 671 -13.95 -5.12 -17.11
N PHE A 672 -15.15 -4.75 -16.69
CA PHE A 672 -15.89 -5.44 -15.64
C PHE A 672 -17.11 -6.22 -16.12
N ALA A 673 -17.42 -6.20 -17.42
CA ALA A 673 -18.55 -6.94 -17.97
C ALA A 673 -18.49 -8.44 -17.64
N GLY A 674 -17.37 -9.11 -17.96
CA GLY A 674 -17.17 -10.52 -17.65
C GLY A 674 -17.01 -10.81 -16.15
N PRO A 675 -16.08 -10.11 -15.45
CA PRO A 675 -15.81 -10.40 -14.05
C PRO A 675 -16.97 -10.17 -13.09
N SER A 676 -17.85 -9.21 -13.36
CA SER A 676 -18.88 -8.80 -12.39
C SER A 676 -20.25 -8.56 -12.99
N ILE A 677 -20.37 -7.73 -14.04
CA ILE A 677 -21.65 -7.22 -14.51
C ILE A 677 -22.56 -8.33 -15.07
N TYR A 678 -22.01 -9.22 -15.90
CA TYR A 678 -22.80 -10.31 -16.50
C TYR A 678 -23.32 -11.29 -15.47
N SER A 679 -22.46 -11.68 -14.51
CA SER A 679 -22.89 -12.53 -13.41
C SER A 679 -23.98 -11.84 -12.58
N GLY A 680 -23.77 -10.57 -12.24
CA GLY A 680 -24.74 -9.77 -11.52
C GLY A 680 -26.09 -9.70 -12.25
N LEU A 681 -26.09 -9.42 -13.56
CA LEU A 681 -27.33 -9.34 -14.36
C LEU A 681 -28.05 -10.67 -14.48
N GLN A 682 -27.32 -11.76 -14.69
CA GLN A 682 -27.93 -13.11 -14.76
C GLN A 682 -28.65 -13.47 -13.47
N TYR A 683 -27.97 -13.30 -12.33
CA TYR A 683 -28.56 -13.58 -11.03
C TYR A 683 -29.64 -12.56 -10.64
N LEU A 684 -29.54 -11.31 -11.08
CA LEU A 684 -30.56 -10.30 -10.85
C LEU A 684 -31.87 -10.66 -11.58
N LEU A 685 -31.79 -11.18 -12.81
CA LEU A 685 -32.95 -11.66 -13.54
C LEU A 685 -33.64 -12.83 -12.82
N MET A 686 -32.83 -13.77 -12.30
CA MET A 686 -33.34 -14.90 -11.52
C MET A 686 -33.99 -14.43 -10.22
N LEU A 687 -33.36 -13.48 -9.52
CA LEU A 687 -33.88 -12.90 -8.28
C LEU A 687 -35.19 -12.10 -8.54
N PHE A 688 -35.28 -11.43 -9.67
CA PHE A 688 -36.50 -10.75 -10.11
C PHE A 688 -37.67 -11.74 -10.23
N TYR A 689 -37.42 -12.88 -10.87
CA TYR A 689 -38.42 -13.96 -10.95
C TYR A 689 -38.82 -14.46 -9.54
N ALA A 690 -37.85 -14.73 -8.67
CA ALA A 690 -38.13 -15.15 -7.30
C ALA A 690 -38.93 -14.10 -6.51
N THR A 691 -38.68 -12.83 -6.73
CA THR A 691 -39.39 -11.73 -6.07
C THR A 691 -40.85 -11.65 -6.52
N LEU A 692 -41.11 -11.94 -7.78
CA LEU A 692 -42.51 -11.97 -8.30
C LEU A 692 -43.32 -13.17 -7.81
N THR A 693 -42.63 -14.29 -7.54
CA THR A 693 -43.31 -15.52 -7.10
C THR A 693 -43.48 -15.58 -5.59
N VAL A 694 -42.46 -15.24 -4.83
CA VAL A 694 -42.49 -15.26 -3.35
C VAL A 694 -41.76 -14.07 -2.81
N TRP A 695 -42.48 -13.05 -2.35
CA TRP A 695 -41.83 -11.95 -1.64
C TRP A 695 -41.51 -12.33 -0.21
N MET A 696 -40.25 -12.20 0.14
CA MET A 696 -39.75 -12.27 1.52
C MET A 696 -38.86 -11.06 1.82
N PRO A 697 -38.94 -10.45 3.01
CA PRO A 697 -38.11 -9.27 3.34
C PRO A 697 -36.61 -9.50 3.18
N HIS A 698 -36.15 -10.74 3.34
CA HIS A 698 -34.73 -11.11 3.21
C HIS A 698 -34.21 -11.02 1.78
N LEU A 699 -35.08 -11.01 0.77
CA LEU A 699 -34.66 -10.81 -0.63
C LEU A 699 -34.00 -9.46 -0.84
N ILE A 700 -34.25 -8.45 0.00
CA ILE A 700 -33.60 -7.15 -0.05
C ILE A 700 -32.07 -7.31 0.02
N TYR A 701 -31.56 -8.19 0.87
CA TYR A 701 -30.12 -8.45 0.97
C TYR A 701 -29.53 -8.92 -0.37
N PHE A 702 -30.17 -9.87 -1.02
CA PHE A 702 -29.72 -10.36 -2.33
C PHE A 702 -29.86 -9.30 -3.42
N TRP A 703 -30.93 -8.50 -3.38
CA TRP A 703 -31.09 -7.36 -4.28
C TRP A 703 -29.92 -6.38 -4.13
N VAL A 704 -29.59 -5.98 -2.93
CA VAL A 704 -28.47 -5.07 -2.67
C VAL A 704 -27.15 -5.67 -3.17
N SER A 705 -26.90 -6.96 -2.90
CA SER A 705 -25.66 -7.63 -3.31
C SER A 705 -25.54 -7.72 -4.83
N LEU A 706 -26.59 -8.11 -5.53
CA LEU A 706 -26.54 -8.27 -6.99
C LEU A 706 -26.56 -6.93 -7.74
N VAL A 707 -27.30 -5.95 -7.23
CA VAL A 707 -27.23 -4.57 -7.76
C VAL A 707 -25.83 -3.99 -7.56
N ALA A 708 -25.18 -4.25 -6.43
CA ALA A 708 -23.80 -3.84 -6.20
C ALA A 708 -22.85 -4.40 -7.27
N LEU A 709 -22.96 -5.67 -7.66
CA LEU A 709 -22.13 -6.25 -8.73
C LEU A 709 -22.32 -5.55 -10.09
N CYS A 710 -23.52 -5.07 -10.38
CA CYS A 710 -23.82 -4.40 -11.64
C CYS A 710 -23.42 -2.92 -11.64
N VAL A 711 -23.65 -2.22 -10.52
CA VAL A 711 -23.61 -0.75 -10.44
C VAL A 711 -22.33 -0.23 -9.79
N ALA A 712 -21.68 -0.98 -8.90
CA ALA A 712 -20.51 -0.51 -8.19
C ALA A 712 -19.39 0.02 -9.10
N PRO A 713 -19.06 -0.59 -10.25
CA PRO A 713 -18.03 -0.05 -11.14
C PRO A 713 -18.32 1.38 -11.60
N PHE A 714 -19.58 1.73 -11.74
CA PHE A 714 -20.04 3.06 -12.19
C PHE A 714 -20.26 4.00 -10.99
N LEU A 715 -20.73 3.49 -9.87
CA LEU A 715 -21.02 4.26 -8.67
C LEU A 715 -19.73 4.76 -8.00
N PHE A 716 -18.70 3.93 -7.90
CA PHE A 716 -17.43 4.27 -7.25
C PHE A 716 -16.40 4.91 -8.17
N ASN A 717 -16.74 5.14 -9.43
CA ASN A 717 -15.99 6.04 -10.28
C ASN A 717 -15.94 7.43 -9.62
N PRO A 718 -14.82 8.16 -9.64
CA PRO A 718 -14.76 9.50 -9.05
C PRO A 718 -15.94 10.38 -9.46
N HIS A 719 -16.39 11.26 -8.56
CA HIS A 719 -17.59 12.08 -8.70
C HIS A 719 -18.92 11.29 -8.70
N GLN A 720 -18.95 10.14 -8.06
CA GLN A 720 -20.13 9.27 -7.96
C GLN A 720 -21.42 9.96 -7.45
N PHE A 721 -21.28 11.01 -6.67
CA PHE A 721 -22.40 11.82 -6.16
C PHE A 721 -22.72 13.03 -7.04
N SER A 722 -21.98 13.25 -8.12
CA SER A 722 -22.29 14.28 -9.11
C SER A 722 -23.25 13.71 -10.16
N PHE A 723 -24.52 14.02 -10.00
CA PHE A 723 -25.56 13.51 -10.89
C PHE A 723 -25.41 14.02 -12.32
N SER A 724 -24.93 15.23 -12.51
CA SER A 724 -24.64 15.80 -13.84
C SER A 724 -23.57 15.01 -14.59
N ASP A 725 -22.47 14.69 -13.90
CA ASP A 725 -21.36 13.92 -14.47
C ASP A 725 -21.77 12.49 -14.82
N PHE A 726 -22.56 11.89 -13.95
CA PHE A 726 -23.13 10.56 -14.21
C PHE A 726 -23.98 10.54 -15.48
N ILE A 727 -24.83 11.55 -15.68
CA ILE A 727 -25.67 11.63 -16.88
C ILE A 727 -24.80 11.86 -18.15
N ILE A 728 -23.75 12.65 -18.05
CA ILE A 728 -22.83 12.87 -19.17
C ILE A 728 -22.18 11.55 -19.57
N ASP A 729 -21.60 10.82 -18.62
CA ASP A 729 -20.96 9.53 -18.85
C ASP A 729 -21.94 8.49 -19.40
N TYR A 730 -23.15 8.44 -18.86
CA TYR A 730 -24.19 7.55 -19.34
C TYR A 730 -24.58 7.86 -20.80
N ARG A 731 -24.74 9.12 -21.16
CA ARG A 731 -25.01 9.54 -22.57
C ARG A 731 -23.87 9.15 -23.48
N GLU A 732 -22.63 9.33 -23.08
CA GLU A 732 -21.46 8.90 -23.83
C GLU A 732 -21.40 7.40 -23.99
N PHE A 733 -21.74 6.65 -22.95
CA PHE A 733 -21.82 5.19 -22.98
C PHE A 733 -22.89 4.71 -23.99
N LEU A 734 -24.08 5.29 -23.97
CA LEU A 734 -25.12 4.99 -24.96
C LEU A 734 -24.68 5.32 -26.39
N ARG A 735 -23.99 6.43 -26.58
CA ARG A 735 -23.40 6.79 -27.88
C ARG A 735 -22.35 5.77 -28.32
N TRP A 736 -21.50 5.32 -27.39
CA TRP A 736 -20.51 4.28 -27.67
C TRP A 736 -21.15 2.98 -28.10
N MET A 737 -22.19 2.53 -27.40
CA MET A 737 -22.95 1.35 -27.78
C MET A 737 -23.67 1.50 -29.13
N GLY A 738 -24.33 2.65 -29.38
CA GLY A 738 -25.04 2.95 -30.61
C GLY A 738 -24.16 3.14 -31.85
N ARG A 739 -22.90 3.61 -31.65
CA ARG A 739 -21.93 3.81 -32.75
C ARG A 739 -21.13 2.55 -33.09
N GLY A 740 -21.52 1.41 -32.57
CA GLY A 740 -20.82 0.15 -32.73
C GLY A 740 -20.59 -0.33 -34.16
N ASN A 741 -21.24 0.28 -35.15
CA ASN A 741 -21.09 -0.05 -36.58
C ASN A 741 -19.97 0.71 -37.31
N SER A 742 -19.31 1.64 -36.64
CA SER A 742 -18.18 2.37 -37.23
C SER A 742 -16.91 1.52 -37.22
N ARG A 743 -16.44 1.10 -38.40
CA ARG A 743 -15.18 0.34 -38.56
C ARG A 743 -13.94 1.14 -38.20
N SER A 744 -14.03 2.46 -38.11
CA SER A 744 -12.88 3.38 -37.95
C SER A 744 -12.47 3.65 -36.50
N HIS A 745 -13.23 3.25 -35.48
CA HIS A 745 -12.88 3.47 -34.09
C HIS A 745 -12.45 2.18 -33.39
N ALA A 746 -11.18 2.11 -33.01
CA ALA A 746 -10.62 1.02 -32.20
C ALA A 746 -11.37 0.81 -30.87
N ASN A 747 -12.00 1.85 -30.32
CA ASN A 747 -12.76 1.86 -29.08
C ASN A 747 -14.29 1.73 -29.31
N SER A 748 -14.73 1.14 -30.40
CA SER A 748 -16.15 0.91 -30.66
C SER A 748 -16.64 -0.38 -29.98
N TRP A 749 -17.95 -0.54 -29.82
CA TRP A 749 -18.58 -1.78 -29.35
C TRP A 749 -18.15 -3.01 -30.17
N ILE A 750 -18.08 -2.88 -31.50
CA ILE A 750 -17.58 -3.95 -32.37
C ILE A 750 -16.11 -4.26 -32.11
N GLY A 751 -15.27 -3.25 -31.88
CA GLY A 751 -13.87 -3.43 -31.48
C GLY A 751 -13.76 -4.20 -30.16
N TYR A 752 -14.59 -3.86 -29.18
CA TYR A 752 -14.67 -4.58 -27.91
C TYR A 752 -15.09 -6.05 -28.12
N CYS A 753 -16.14 -6.31 -28.87
CA CYS A 753 -16.61 -7.67 -29.15
C CYS A 753 -15.56 -8.51 -29.88
N ARG A 754 -14.82 -7.94 -30.81
CA ARG A 754 -13.71 -8.59 -31.48
C ARG A 754 -12.57 -8.92 -30.53
N LEU A 755 -12.16 -7.98 -29.69
CA LEU A 755 -11.12 -8.20 -28.67
C LEU A 755 -11.53 -9.27 -27.66
N SER A 756 -12.77 -9.26 -27.21
CA SER A 756 -13.31 -10.30 -26.32
C SER A 756 -13.30 -11.67 -26.99
N ARG A 757 -13.71 -11.74 -28.24
CA ARG A 757 -13.63 -12.98 -29.02
C ARG A 757 -12.19 -13.47 -29.16
N THR A 758 -11.27 -12.58 -29.51
CA THR A 758 -9.84 -12.94 -29.64
C THR A 758 -9.25 -13.47 -28.35
N ARG A 759 -9.63 -12.87 -27.19
CA ARG A 759 -9.19 -13.35 -25.87
C ARG A 759 -9.71 -14.75 -25.56
N ILE A 760 -10.94 -15.05 -25.93
CA ILE A 760 -11.57 -16.34 -25.64
C ILE A 760 -11.11 -17.42 -26.62
N THR A 761 -11.00 -17.11 -27.89
CA THR A 761 -10.75 -18.11 -28.95
C THR A 761 -9.28 -18.20 -29.37
N GLY A 762 -8.44 -17.24 -29.01
CA GLY A 762 -7.05 -17.13 -29.47
C GLY A 762 -6.91 -16.72 -30.96
N TYR A 763 -8.00 -16.60 -31.72
CA TYR A 763 -8.00 -16.16 -33.12
C TYR A 763 -8.02 -14.64 -33.23
N LYS A 764 -7.07 -14.06 -33.95
CA LYS A 764 -7.02 -12.62 -34.26
C LYS A 764 -8.03 -12.20 -35.33
#